data_8716e9e4970b63e8ec147de37758c5b6
#
_entry.id   8716e9e4970b63e8ec147de37758c5b6
#
_cell.length_a   1.000
_cell.length_b   1.000
_cell.length_c   1.000
_cell.angle_alpha   90.00
_cell.angle_beta   90.00
_cell.angle_gamma   90.00
#
_symmetry.space_group_name_H-M   'P 1'
#
loop_
_entity.id
_entity.type
_entity.pdbx_description
1 polymer ?
#
loop_
_entity_poly.entity_id
_entity_poly.type
_entity_poly.pdbx_seq_one_letter_code
_entity_poly.pdbx_strand_id
1 'polypeptide(L)'
;MNVKSQVQLMRKKQQERKGENSTATMQRSIMSFFQPTKEGKAKKPEKETANSIREKESPPKVALKERNRLVSESDSPVKRSGRKAAQVLSSEGEEEDEAPGTPKVQKSVSDSKQNSPSSPDTCPENGPFFNSPSMDISPSGFPKRRTEAQTPTESLTEAEDAGVKQDPQEEEQSKPPARSTKTLSSFFAPRKPAVKPEVKQEESGTPRKEETKGTLDPTNYNPSKSNYHPIEDACWKHDQKVPFLAVARTFEKIEEVSARLKMVETLSNLLRSVVALSPPDLLPVLYLSLSRLGPPQQGLELGVGDGVLLKAVAQATGRQLESIRAEVAEKGDVGLVAENSRSTQRLMLPPPPLTTSGVFTKFCDIARLTGSASMAKKVDIIKGLFVAXRHSEARFIARSLSGRLRLGLAEQSVLAALAQAVSLTPPGQEFPPAVVDAGKGKTAEARKMWLEEQGMILKQTFCEVPDLDRIIPVLLEHGLERLPEHCRLSPGIPLKPMLAHPTRGVSEVLKRFEEVDFTCEYKYDGQRAQIHVLEGGEVKIFSRNQEDNTGKYPDIISRIPKIKLPSVTSFILDTEAVAWDREKKQIQPFQVLTTRKRKEVDASEIQVQVCLYAFDLIFLNGESLTRQPLSRRRQLLRENFVETEGEFVFATSLDTKDIEQIAEFLEQSVKDSCEGLMVKTLDVDATYEIAKRSHNWLKLKKDYLDGVGDTLDLVVIGAYLGRGKRAGRYGGFLLAAYDEESEELQAICKLGTGFSDDELEEHHQSLKALVLPTPRPYVRIDGAVAPDHWLDPSVVWEVKCADLSLSPIYPAARGLVDKEKGISLRFPRFIRVRGDKQPEQATTSDQVACLYRKQSQIQNQQSSDLDSDFEDCY
;
A
#
# COMPACT_ATOMS: atom_id res chain seq x y z
N MET A 1 -3.27 -70.54 6.15
CA MET A 1 -3.10 -69.12 6.38
C MET A 1 -4.29 -68.36 5.74
N ASN A 2 -4.98 -67.59 6.53
CA ASN A 2 -6.25 -67.00 6.15
C ASN A 2 -6.02 -65.83 5.15
N VAL A 3 -6.83 -65.73 4.14
CA VAL A 3 -6.77 -64.71 3.08
C VAL A 3 -6.71 -63.26 3.64
N LYS A 4 -7.38 -63.04 4.78
CA LYS A 4 -7.32 -61.77 5.51
C LYS A 4 -5.90 -61.41 5.96
N SER A 5 -5.09 -62.37 6.42
CA SER A 5 -3.70 -62.11 6.85
C SER A 5 -2.77 -61.80 5.68
N GLN A 6 -3.01 -62.35 4.49
CA GLN A 6 -2.22 -62.00 3.31
C GLN A 6 -2.56 -60.60 2.78
N VAL A 7 -3.82 -60.22 2.84
CA VAL A 7 -4.25 -58.87 2.42
C VAL A 7 -3.71 -57.78 3.37
N GLN A 8 -3.70 -58.05 4.69
CA GLN A 8 -3.10 -57.14 5.67
C GLN A 8 -1.58 -57.01 5.47
N LEU A 9 -0.90 -58.13 5.17
CA LEU A 9 0.55 -58.10 4.93
C LEU A 9 0.89 -57.29 3.63
N MET A 10 0.05 -57.46 2.60
CA MET A 10 0.21 -56.70 1.36
C MET A 10 -0.08 -55.21 1.55
N ARG A 11 -1.12 -54.83 2.33
CA ARG A 11 -1.43 -53.41 2.65
C ARG A 11 -0.31 -52.77 3.47
N LYS A 12 0.24 -53.49 4.45
CA LYS A 12 1.36 -52.99 5.28
C LYS A 12 2.62 -52.78 4.43
N LYS A 13 2.97 -53.73 3.52
CA LYS A 13 4.09 -53.56 2.57
C LYS A 13 3.86 -52.45 1.56
N GLN A 14 2.61 -52.16 1.19
CA GLN A 14 2.25 -51.09 0.27
C GLN A 14 2.33 -49.72 0.93
N GLN A 15 1.97 -49.62 2.23
CA GLN A 15 2.12 -48.43 3.03
C GLN A 15 3.60 -48.12 3.31
N GLU A 16 4.40 -49.10 3.68
CA GLU A 16 5.84 -48.94 3.90
C GLU A 16 6.56 -48.49 2.62
N ARG A 17 6.18 -49.00 1.44
CA ARG A 17 6.72 -48.54 0.14
C ARG A 17 6.25 -47.13 -0.24
N LYS A 18 5.05 -46.70 0.14
CA LYS A 18 4.55 -45.34 -0.12
C LYS A 18 5.22 -44.32 0.81
N GLY A 19 5.45 -44.68 2.08
CA GLY A 19 6.16 -43.83 3.05
C GLY A 19 7.61 -43.60 2.65
N GLU A 20 8.33 -44.64 2.29
CA GLU A 20 9.74 -44.58 1.86
C GLU A 20 9.93 -43.75 0.57
N ASN A 21 9.02 -43.89 -0.40
CA ASN A 21 9.14 -43.15 -1.65
C ASN A 21 8.83 -41.66 -1.50
N SER A 22 7.85 -41.27 -0.70
CA SER A 22 7.51 -39.86 -0.51
C SER A 22 8.59 -39.11 0.28
N THR A 23 9.08 -39.70 1.37
CA THR A 23 10.12 -39.09 2.20
C THR A 23 11.48 -39.05 1.49
N ALA A 24 11.85 -40.11 0.78
CA ALA A 24 13.10 -40.18 0.03
C ALA A 24 13.13 -39.20 -1.16
N THR A 25 12.00 -38.97 -1.81
CA THR A 25 11.93 -38.04 -2.95
C THR A 25 12.01 -36.59 -2.47
N MET A 26 11.35 -36.26 -1.37
CA MET A 26 11.39 -34.91 -0.79
C MET A 26 12.77 -34.61 -0.18
N GLN A 27 13.37 -35.56 0.54
CA GLN A 27 14.74 -35.42 1.06
C GLN A 27 15.78 -35.25 -0.05
N ARG A 28 15.65 -36.00 -1.15
CA ARG A 28 16.56 -35.86 -2.30
C ARG A 28 16.39 -34.50 -3.00
N SER A 29 15.21 -33.97 -3.05
CA SER A 29 14.94 -32.64 -3.62
C SER A 29 15.57 -31.52 -2.78
N ILE A 30 15.40 -31.55 -1.48
CA ILE A 30 15.93 -30.55 -0.56
C ILE A 30 17.46 -30.66 -0.41
N MET A 31 17.98 -31.91 -0.26
CA MET A 31 19.42 -32.14 -0.10
C MET A 31 20.25 -31.81 -1.35
N SER A 32 19.66 -31.81 -2.55
CA SER A 32 20.37 -31.37 -3.76
C SER A 32 20.69 -29.89 -3.78
N PHE A 33 19.95 -29.07 -3.02
CA PHE A 33 20.18 -27.62 -2.89
C PHE A 33 21.29 -27.26 -1.91
N PHE A 34 21.70 -28.20 -1.04
CA PHE A 34 22.66 -27.93 0.00
C PHE A 34 24.11 -28.34 -0.37
N GLN A 35 24.31 -28.99 -1.51
CA GLN A 35 25.65 -29.35 -1.98
C GLN A 35 26.29 -28.14 -2.70
N PRO A 36 27.55 -27.81 -2.39
CA PRO A 36 28.25 -26.74 -3.09
C PRO A 36 28.40 -27.10 -4.57
N THR A 37 27.94 -26.22 -5.44
CA THR A 37 28.13 -26.35 -6.89
C THR A 37 29.62 -26.37 -7.20
N LYS A 38 30.17 -27.56 -7.54
CA LYS A 38 31.47 -27.62 -8.18
C LYS A 38 31.34 -27.01 -9.57
N GLU A 39 32.00 -25.90 -9.79
CA GLU A 39 32.13 -25.30 -11.11
C GLU A 39 32.70 -26.33 -12.08
N GLY A 40 31.87 -26.79 -12.98
CA GLY A 40 32.23 -27.76 -14.00
C GLY A 40 33.16 -27.14 -15.04
N LYS A 41 34.43 -27.47 -14.98
CA LYS A 41 35.31 -27.27 -16.13
C LYS A 41 34.88 -28.27 -17.23
N ALA A 42 34.36 -27.72 -18.30
CA ALA A 42 34.03 -28.48 -19.50
C ALA A 42 35.29 -29.10 -20.11
N LYS A 43 35.35 -30.42 -20.16
CA LYS A 43 36.37 -31.16 -20.91
C LYS A 43 35.95 -31.24 -22.38
N LYS A 44 36.81 -30.72 -23.26
CA LYS A 44 36.79 -31.03 -24.70
C LYS A 44 37.59 -32.32 -24.95
N PRO A 45 37.19 -33.16 -25.91
CA PRO A 45 37.90 -34.44 -26.16
C PRO A 45 39.23 -34.24 -26.88
N GLU A 46 40.19 -35.07 -26.46
CA GLU A 46 41.55 -35.14 -27.00
C GLU A 46 41.59 -35.73 -28.40
N LYS A 47 42.45 -35.18 -29.25
CA LYS A 47 43.11 -35.89 -30.36
C LYS A 47 44.58 -35.56 -30.38
N GLU A 48 45.40 -36.60 -30.32
CA GLU A 48 46.84 -36.59 -30.33
C GLU A 48 47.45 -36.06 -31.63
N THR A 49 48.51 -35.33 -31.58
CA THR A 49 49.87 -35.73 -32.04
C THR A 49 50.90 -34.59 -31.98
N ALA A 50 51.95 -34.91 -31.32
CA ALA A 50 53.39 -34.71 -31.35
C ALA A 50 54.08 -33.47 -31.89
N ASN A 51 55.02 -32.96 -31.01
CA ASN A 51 56.35 -32.35 -31.30
C ASN A 51 56.38 -30.95 -31.93
N SER A 52 57.16 -29.96 -31.50
CA SER A 52 58.43 -29.85 -30.82
C SER A 52 58.82 -28.34 -30.65
N ILE A 53 59.40 -28.01 -29.51
CA ILE A 53 60.57 -27.12 -29.24
C ILE A 53 60.56 -25.62 -29.57
N ARG A 54 60.90 -24.82 -28.54
CA ARG A 54 61.70 -23.58 -28.43
C ARG A 54 61.01 -22.22 -28.50
N GLU A 55 61.02 -21.59 -27.35
CA GLU A 55 61.80 -20.52 -26.74
C GLU A 55 61.59 -19.05 -27.27
N LYS A 56 61.29 -18.24 -26.33
CA LYS A 56 61.76 -16.86 -26.00
C LYS A 56 61.15 -15.61 -26.62
N GLU A 57 60.80 -14.77 -25.70
CA GLU A 57 61.04 -13.32 -25.52
C GLU A 57 60.08 -12.29 -26.05
N SER A 58 59.67 -11.42 -25.10
CA SER A 58 59.05 -10.09 -25.26
C SER A 58 60.10 -9.01 -25.26
N PRO A 59 59.74 -7.73 -25.27
CA PRO A 59 58.99 -6.83 -26.10
C PRO A 59 59.92 -5.78 -26.79
N PRO A 60 59.64 -4.57 -27.24
CA PRO A 60 58.95 -3.43 -26.63
C PRO A 60 58.24 -2.41 -27.54
N LYS A 61 57.72 -1.38 -26.87
CA LYS A 61 57.07 -0.12 -27.25
C LYS A 61 57.61 0.69 -28.40
N VAL A 62 56.78 1.64 -28.96
CA VAL A 62 56.97 3.08 -29.25
C VAL A 62 56.05 3.49 -30.46
N ALA A 63 55.14 4.32 -30.37
CA ALA A 63 54.86 5.75 -30.30
C ALA A 63 54.81 6.53 -31.65
N LEU A 64 53.75 7.34 -31.77
CA LEU A 64 53.63 8.62 -32.52
C LEU A 64 53.48 8.67 -34.06
N LYS A 65 52.53 9.29 -34.62
CA LYS A 65 52.24 10.69 -34.95
C LYS A 65 51.19 10.84 -36.09
N GLU A 66 50.31 11.80 -35.86
CA GLU A 66 49.56 12.73 -36.69
C GLU A 66 49.71 12.74 -38.22
N ARG A 67 48.60 12.95 -38.97
CA ARG A 67 48.24 14.21 -39.66
C ARG A 67 47.02 14.10 -40.63
N ASN A 68 46.07 14.93 -40.38
CA ASN A 68 45.28 15.88 -41.20
C ASN A 68 44.72 15.58 -42.63
N ARG A 69 43.47 16.02 -42.74
CA ARG A 69 42.74 16.75 -43.83
C ARG A 69 41.96 15.92 -44.86
N LEU A 70 40.81 16.23 -45.17
CA LEU A 70 39.76 17.24 -45.42
C LEU A 70 38.58 16.65 -46.24
N VAL A 71 37.37 17.08 -45.85
CA VAL A 71 36.19 17.42 -46.65
C VAL A 71 35.42 16.33 -47.46
N SER A 72 34.20 16.05 -47.16
CA SER A 72 32.94 16.59 -47.71
C SER A 72 31.70 15.77 -47.35
N GLU A 73 30.68 16.49 -47.12
CA GLU A 73 29.24 16.26 -46.95
C GLU A 73 28.60 15.00 -47.51
N SER A 74 27.69 14.42 -46.75
CA SER A 74 26.23 14.37 -46.96
C SER A 74 25.47 13.38 -46.08
N ASP A 75 24.46 13.90 -45.44
CA ASP A 75 23.14 13.40 -45.02
C ASP A 75 22.88 12.00 -44.44
N SER A 76 22.44 12.09 -43.15
CA SER A 76 21.29 11.40 -42.53
C SER A 76 21.45 9.98 -41.95
N PRO A 77 20.58 9.59 -40.97
CA PRO A 77 21.16 9.20 -39.68
C PRO A 77 21.02 7.70 -39.38
N VAL A 78 22.00 7.14 -38.73
CA VAL A 78 22.00 5.77 -38.23
C VAL A 78 21.98 5.80 -36.69
N LYS A 79 21.05 5.08 -36.12
CA LYS A 79 20.89 4.84 -34.70
C LYS A 79 22.13 4.23 -34.04
N ARG A 80 22.62 4.83 -32.99
CA ARG A 80 23.67 4.25 -32.16
C ARG A 80 23.09 3.68 -30.89
N SER A 81 23.39 2.42 -30.64
CA SER A 81 23.14 1.68 -29.40
C SER A 81 23.97 2.27 -28.25
N GLY A 82 23.30 2.52 -27.11
CA GLY A 82 23.90 3.08 -25.92
C GLY A 82 24.71 2.06 -25.11
N ARG A 83 25.77 2.56 -24.53
CA ARG A 83 26.65 1.83 -23.61
C ARG A 83 25.96 1.58 -22.27
N LYS A 84 26.16 0.38 -21.73
CA LYS A 84 25.76 -0.03 -20.38
C LYS A 84 26.50 0.80 -19.33
N ALA A 85 25.77 1.56 -18.55
CA ALA A 85 26.28 2.16 -17.33
C ALA A 85 25.93 1.26 -16.15
N ALA A 86 26.83 1.20 -15.18
CA ALA A 86 26.72 0.36 -13.99
C ALA A 86 25.45 0.65 -13.17
N GLN A 87 24.75 -0.40 -12.82
CA GLN A 87 23.59 -0.39 -11.94
C GLN A 87 23.96 0.06 -10.55
N VAL A 88 23.47 1.20 -10.15
CA VAL A 88 23.34 1.54 -8.73
C VAL A 88 21.96 1.06 -8.31
N LEU A 89 21.94 0.02 -7.51
CA LEU A 89 20.74 -0.56 -6.91
C LEU A 89 20.04 0.44 -5.98
N SER A 90 18.99 1.05 -6.46
CA SER A 90 17.98 1.65 -5.61
C SER A 90 16.61 1.35 -6.17
N SER A 91 16.16 0.12 -5.99
CA SER A 91 14.78 -0.25 -6.24
C SER A 91 14.06 -0.33 -4.90
N GLU A 92 13.52 0.77 -4.45
CA GLU A 92 12.45 0.77 -3.46
C GLU A 92 11.14 0.56 -4.24
N GLY A 93 10.96 -0.62 -4.78
CA GLY A 93 9.66 -1.12 -5.18
C GLY A 93 9.00 -1.65 -3.94
N GLU A 94 8.03 -0.94 -3.42
CA GLU A 94 7.12 -1.49 -2.43
C GLU A 94 6.30 -2.56 -3.14
N GLU A 95 6.73 -3.81 -3.08
CA GLU A 95 5.83 -4.93 -3.29
C GLU A 95 4.94 -4.97 -2.04
N GLU A 96 3.80 -4.30 -2.13
CA GLU A 96 2.72 -4.53 -1.20
C GLU A 96 2.29 -6.00 -1.35
N ASP A 97 2.51 -6.78 -0.30
CA ASP A 97 1.83 -8.06 -0.12
C ASP A 97 0.33 -7.74 0.10
N GLU A 98 -0.37 -7.40 -0.98
CA GLU A 98 -1.82 -7.28 -0.92
C GLU A 98 -2.40 -8.66 -0.65
N ALA A 99 -2.85 -8.87 0.56
CA ALA A 99 -3.86 -9.89 0.81
C ALA A 99 -5.05 -9.57 -0.11
N PRO A 100 -5.63 -10.56 -0.79
CA PRO A 100 -6.74 -10.31 -1.68
C PRO A 100 -7.90 -9.68 -0.89
N GLY A 101 -8.15 -8.41 -1.15
CA GLY A 101 -9.25 -7.68 -0.56
C GLY A 101 -10.57 -8.33 -0.99
N THR A 102 -11.37 -8.74 -0.04
CA THR A 102 -12.72 -9.19 -0.30
C THR A 102 -13.49 -8.06 -0.99
N PRO A 103 -14.06 -8.29 -2.17
CA PRO A 103 -14.87 -7.26 -2.81
C PRO A 103 -16.11 -6.96 -1.96
N LYS A 104 -16.37 -5.70 -1.74
CA LYS A 104 -17.62 -5.24 -1.12
C LYS A 104 -18.79 -5.65 -2.02
N VAL A 105 -19.64 -6.50 -1.51
CA VAL A 105 -20.91 -6.85 -2.17
C VAL A 105 -21.80 -5.58 -2.18
N GLN A 106 -21.87 -4.92 -3.31
CA GLN A 106 -22.90 -3.90 -3.56
C GLN A 106 -24.16 -4.61 -3.98
N LYS A 107 -25.16 -4.67 -3.09
CA LYS A 107 -26.52 -5.01 -3.46
C LYS A 107 -27.07 -3.87 -4.34
N SER A 108 -27.17 -4.11 -5.62
CA SER A 108 -27.89 -3.25 -6.53
C SER A 108 -29.40 -3.54 -6.39
N VAL A 109 -30.11 -2.61 -5.80
CA VAL A 109 -31.59 -2.60 -5.85
C VAL A 109 -31.99 -1.92 -7.17
N SER A 110 -32.50 -2.67 -8.10
CA SER A 110 -33.07 -2.14 -9.32
C SER A 110 -34.56 -1.91 -9.10
N ASP A 111 -34.98 -0.66 -9.03
CA ASP A 111 -36.40 -0.27 -9.15
C ASP A 111 -36.83 -0.31 -10.62
N SER A 112 -37.74 -1.16 -10.93
CA SER A 112 -38.55 -1.05 -12.16
C SER A 112 -40.06 -1.13 -11.84
N LYS A 113 -40.76 -0.05 -12.06
CA LYS A 113 -42.20 0.09 -11.94
C LYS A 113 -42.95 -0.36 -13.20
N GLN A 114 -44.15 -0.89 -12.93
CA GLN A 114 -45.38 -0.89 -13.71
C GLN A 114 -45.64 -2.09 -14.64
N ASN A 115 -46.70 -2.78 -14.56
CA ASN A 115 -48.14 -2.60 -14.57
C ASN A 115 -48.86 -3.95 -14.46
N SER A 116 -49.90 -4.02 -13.67
CA SER A 116 -50.93 -5.09 -13.69
C SER A 116 -51.97 -4.83 -14.80
N PRO A 117 -52.86 -5.76 -15.24
CA PRO A 117 -53.89 -6.34 -14.38
C PRO A 117 -54.41 -7.76 -14.69
N SER A 118 -55.24 -8.24 -13.78
CA SER A 118 -56.41 -9.16 -13.85
C SER A 118 -56.16 -10.66 -13.63
N SER A 119 -56.83 -11.10 -12.55
CA SER A 119 -57.21 -12.48 -12.20
C SER A 119 -58.42 -12.95 -13.08
N PRO A 120 -59.00 -14.21 -13.01
CA PRO A 120 -59.31 -14.89 -11.76
C PRO A 120 -59.28 -16.45 -11.77
N ASP A 121 -59.54 -17.01 -10.54
CA ASP A 121 -60.20 -18.30 -10.19
C ASP A 121 -59.37 -19.61 -10.38
N THR A 122 -59.27 -20.49 -9.47
CA THR A 122 -60.20 -21.23 -8.57
C THR A 122 -59.46 -22.12 -7.59
N CYS A 123 -59.95 -22.20 -6.33
CA CYS A 123 -59.70 -23.27 -5.36
C CYS A 123 -60.43 -24.55 -5.67
N PRO A 124 -60.33 -25.75 -5.05
CA PRO A 124 -60.33 -25.91 -3.59
C PRO A 124 -59.63 -27.14 -2.97
N GLU A 125 -59.48 -27.03 -1.63
CA GLU A 125 -59.78 -28.00 -0.54
C GLU A 125 -58.88 -29.21 -0.27
N ASN A 126 -58.33 -29.32 0.96
CA ASN A 126 -58.86 -30.05 2.10
C ASN A 126 -57.78 -30.17 3.24
N GLY A 127 -58.21 -29.78 4.48
CA GLY A 127 -57.49 -30.11 5.71
C GLY A 127 -57.86 -31.48 6.27
N PRO A 128 -57.67 -31.85 7.55
CA PRO A 128 -57.85 -31.03 8.76
C PRO A 128 -56.93 -31.38 10.01
N PHE A 129 -57.00 -30.50 11.03
CA PHE A 129 -57.06 -30.70 12.50
C PHE A 129 -55.81 -31.30 13.25
N PHE A 130 -55.35 -30.76 14.40
CA PHE A 130 -55.92 -30.52 15.70
C PHE A 130 -55.02 -29.61 16.58
N ASN A 131 -55.62 -28.68 17.26
CA ASN A 131 -55.80 -28.23 18.63
C ASN A 131 -54.63 -27.74 19.50
N SER A 132 -54.84 -26.48 19.89
CA SER A 132 -54.28 -25.79 21.05
C SER A 132 -54.87 -26.32 22.39
N PRO A 133 -54.39 -25.90 23.61
CA PRO A 133 -54.94 -24.68 24.17
C PRO A 133 -53.98 -23.77 24.96
N SER A 134 -54.46 -22.55 25.03
CA SER A 134 -54.06 -21.38 25.76
C SER A 134 -54.02 -21.47 27.27
N MET A 135 -53.23 -20.59 27.95
CA MET A 135 -53.68 -19.89 29.15
C MET A 135 -52.93 -18.61 29.39
N ASP A 136 -53.72 -17.55 29.51
CA ASP A 136 -53.41 -16.20 29.89
C ASP A 136 -52.84 -16.10 31.33
N ILE A 137 -52.09 -15.00 31.61
CA ILE A 137 -52.38 -14.04 32.66
C ILE A 137 -51.35 -12.91 32.62
N SER A 138 -51.81 -11.67 32.39
CA SER A 138 -51.21 -10.39 32.81
C SER A 138 -52.04 -9.83 33.96
N PRO A 139 -51.79 -8.67 34.60
CA PRO A 139 -50.66 -7.72 34.57
C PRO A 139 -50.39 -7.10 35.96
N SER A 140 -49.60 -6.04 35.98
CA SER A 140 -49.43 -4.97 36.98
C SER A 140 -48.00 -4.93 37.60
N GLY A 141 -47.39 -3.82 37.87
CA GLY A 141 -47.68 -2.44 37.80
C GLY A 141 -46.46 -1.62 38.26
N PHE A 142 -46.30 -0.39 37.77
CA PHE A 142 -45.32 0.62 38.19
C PHE A 142 -45.54 1.04 39.66
N PRO A 143 -44.54 1.63 40.40
CA PRO A 143 -44.44 3.09 40.28
C PRO A 143 -43.04 3.71 40.41
N LYS A 144 -42.97 4.95 39.90
CA LYS A 144 -41.91 5.95 40.06
C LYS A 144 -41.68 6.36 41.51
N ARG A 145 -40.46 6.72 41.84
CA ARG A 145 -40.21 7.76 42.83
C ARG A 145 -38.91 8.51 42.62
N ARG A 146 -39.03 9.80 42.65
CA ARG A 146 -38.11 10.93 42.59
C ARG A 146 -37.73 11.37 44.02
N THR A 147 -36.49 11.85 44.25
CA THR A 147 -36.05 12.87 45.21
C THR A 147 -34.58 13.17 44.93
N GLU A 148 -34.18 14.30 44.49
CA GLU A 148 -33.99 15.64 45.07
C GLU A 148 -32.96 15.73 46.21
N ALA A 149 -31.96 16.47 45.99
CA ALA A 149 -31.30 17.66 46.51
C ALA A 149 -30.12 17.37 47.41
N GLN A 150 -29.09 18.15 47.53
CA GLN A 150 -28.90 19.57 47.76
C GLN A 150 -27.46 20.00 47.62
N THR A 151 -27.27 21.28 47.23
CA THR A 151 -26.05 22.08 47.34
C THR A 151 -25.97 22.79 48.72
N PRO A 152 -24.84 23.40 49.10
CA PRO A 152 -24.78 24.84 49.36
C PRO A 152 -23.49 25.51 48.89
N THR A 153 -23.58 26.61 48.25
CA THR A 153 -23.58 28.05 48.50
C THR A 153 -22.46 28.61 49.36
N GLU A 154 -21.86 29.65 48.93
CA GLU A 154 -21.88 31.06 49.30
C GLU A 154 -20.78 31.85 48.56
N SER A 155 -20.84 33.02 48.20
CA SER A 155 -21.50 34.31 48.28
C SER A 155 -20.48 35.40 47.98
N LEU A 156 -20.76 36.48 47.45
CA LEU A 156 -21.32 37.80 47.43
C LEU A 156 -20.37 38.75 46.70
N THR A 157 -20.63 39.82 46.11
CA THR A 157 -21.55 40.94 46.14
C THR A 157 -21.41 41.79 44.92
N GLU A 158 -22.45 42.32 44.40
CA GLU A 158 -23.02 43.69 44.26
C GLU A 158 -22.29 44.61 43.30
N ALA A 159 -22.91 45.56 42.53
CA ALA A 159 -24.27 46.03 42.42
C ALA A 159 -24.39 46.95 41.17
N GLU A 160 -25.61 47.05 40.72
CA GLU A 160 -26.42 48.20 40.23
C GLU A 160 -25.96 49.02 39.01
N ASP A 161 -26.79 49.61 38.19
CA ASP A 161 -28.24 49.83 38.15
C ASP A 161 -28.72 50.24 36.73
N ALA A 162 -30.00 50.00 36.51
CA ALA A 162 -31.03 50.67 35.73
C ALA A 162 -30.80 51.18 34.30
N GLY A 163 -31.67 51.10 33.37
CA GLY A 163 -33.06 50.72 33.27
C GLY A 163 -33.70 51.19 31.95
N VAL A 164 -34.72 50.49 31.59
CA VAL A 164 -36.02 50.91 31.03
C VAL A 164 -36.19 51.15 29.51
N LYS A 165 -36.86 50.22 28.88
CA LYS A 165 -38.05 50.20 27.96
C LYS A 165 -38.24 51.38 26.97
N GLN A 166 -38.79 51.26 25.80
CA GLN A 166 -39.90 50.59 25.18
C GLN A 166 -39.92 50.80 23.64
N ASP A 167 -40.48 49.83 22.91
CA ASP A 167 -41.10 49.96 21.59
C ASP A 167 -42.46 50.63 21.66
N PRO A 168 -43.25 50.93 20.58
CA PRO A 168 -43.15 50.57 19.15
C PRO A 168 -43.82 51.59 18.17
N GLN A 169 -43.89 51.26 16.88
CA GLN A 169 -44.87 51.65 15.79
C GLN A 169 -44.74 53.06 15.18
N GLU A 170 -45.05 53.37 13.94
CA GLU A 170 -45.70 52.83 12.77
C GLU A 170 -45.55 53.81 11.62
N GLU A 171 -45.56 53.35 10.38
CA GLU A 171 -46.12 53.91 9.10
C GLU A 171 -45.87 55.36 8.69
N GLU A 172 -45.47 55.65 7.48
CA GLU A 172 -46.29 55.89 6.28
C GLU A 172 -45.50 56.33 5.02
N GLN A 173 -46.08 56.04 3.92
CA GLN A 173 -45.85 56.12 2.51
C GLN A 173 -45.38 57.47 1.97
N SER A 174 -44.68 57.50 0.84
CA SER A 174 -45.15 58.19 -0.39
C SER A 174 -44.20 57.96 -1.58
N LYS A 175 -44.79 57.80 -2.71
CA LYS A 175 -44.24 57.49 -4.06
C LYS A 175 -44.08 58.79 -4.86
N PRO A 176 -43.68 58.71 -6.19
CA PRO A 176 -42.45 59.31 -6.69
C PRO A 176 -42.71 60.43 -7.73
N PRO A 177 -41.70 60.89 -8.54
CA PRO A 177 -41.89 60.95 -9.96
C PRO A 177 -40.68 60.62 -10.85
N ALA A 178 -40.96 59.92 -11.82
CA ALA A 178 -40.83 59.79 -13.30
C ALA A 178 -39.49 60.06 -13.98
N ARG A 179 -39.13 58.96 -14.66
CA ARG A 179 -38.57 58.72 -16.04
C ARG A 179 -37.69 59.79 -16.69
N SER A 180 -36.50 59.30 -17.16
CA SER A 180 -36.08 59.54 -18.53
C SER A 180 -35.27 58.37 -19.07
N THR A 181 -35.77 57.84 -20.14
CA THR A 181 -35.17 56.80 -20.99
C THR A 181 -33.95 57.33 -21.73
N LYS A 182 -32.81 56.60 -21.70
CA LYS A 182 -31.78 56.69 -22.72
C LYS A 182 -31.31 55.28 -23.14
N THR A 183 -31.42 55.09 -24.42
CA THR A 183 -31.25 53.90 -25.25
C THR A 183 -29.85 53.30 -25.24
N LEU A 184 -29.81 51.99 -25.15
CA LEU A 184 -28.67 51.08 -25.37
C LEU A 184 -28.28 51.08 -26.87
N SER A 185 -27.36 51.97 -27.31
CA SER A 185 -26.72 51.74 -28.61
C SER A 185 -25.39 52.51 -28.75
N SER A 186 -24.34 52.16 -27.99
CA SER A 186 -23.01 52.70 -28.26
C SER A 186 -21.84 51.77 -27.84
N PHE A 187 -22.06 50.45 -27.88
CA PHE A 187 -20.99 49.51 -27.50
C PHE A 187 -20.33 48.74 -28.64
N PHE A 188 -20.64 49.05 -29.91
CA PHE A 188 -20.03 48.36 -31.06
C PHE A 188 -19.51 49.37 -32.09
N ALA A 189 -18.25 49.81 -31.93
CA ALA A 189 -17.49 50.43 -33.02
C ALA A 189 -15.99 50.08 -32.83
N PRO A 190 -15.29 49.63 -33.91
CA PRO A 190 -13.86 49.28 -33.83
C PRO A 190 -12.96 50.49 -33.88
N ARG A 191 -11.94 50.54 -33.01
CA ARG A 191 -10.89 51.56 -33.06
C ARG A 191 -9.72 51.10 -33.94
N LYS A 192 -9.29 51.95 -34.86
CA LYS A 192 -8.07 51.85 -35.68
C LYS A 192 -6.84 52.36 -34.89
N PRO A 193 -5.62 51.86 -35.19
CA PRO A 193 -4.43 52.25 -34.42
C PRO A 193 -3.81 53.55 -34.87
N ALA A 194 -3.25 54.30 -33.91
CA ALA A 194 -2.55 55.55 -34.19
C ALA A 194 -1.06 55.46 -33.89
N VAL A 195 -0.30 56.15 -34.67
CA VAL A 195 1.15 56.17 -34.86
C VAL A 195 1.85 57.00 -33.80
N LYS A 196 3.07 56.59 -33.42
CA LYS A 196 4.04 57.30 -32.58
C LYS A 196 4.47 58.64 -33.10
N PRO A 197 4.91 59.56 -32.22
CA PRO A 197 6.16 60.29 -32.51
C PRO A 197 7.14 60.25 -31.30
N GLU A 198 8.41 60.18 -31.66
CA GLU A 198 9.57 60.41 -30.80
C GLU A 198 9.65 61.84 -30.33
N VAL A 199 10.32 62.09 -29.17
CA VAL A 199 11.38 63.10 -29.02
C VAL A 199 11.73 63.45 -27.54
N LYS A 200 13.00 63.34 -27.28
CA LYS A 200 13.97 64.08 -26.43
C LYS A 200 13.80 64.23 -24.89
N GLN A 201 14.95 63.94 -24.30
CA GLN A 201 15.40 64.09 -22.92
C GLN A 201 15.37 65.52 -22.39
N GLU A 202 15.08 65.63 -21.10
CA GLU A 202 15.78 66.54 -20.18
C GLU A 202 15.66 66.03 -18.72
N GLU A 203 16.78 66.11 -18.02
CA GLU A 203 16.97 65.70 -16.60
C GLU A 203 16.37 66.72 -15.59
N SER A 204 15.73 66.20 -14.56
CA SER A 204 15.79 66.81 -13.22
C SER A 204 15.33 65.82 -12.17
N GLY A 205 16.16 65.66 -11.15
CA GLY A 205 15.98 64.66 -10.13
C GLY A 205 14.89 64.94 -9.09
N THR A 206 14.21 63.87 -8.71
CA THR A 206 13.47 63.76 -7.44
C THR A 206 13.41 62.28 -7.01
N PRO A 207 13.12 61.93 -5.74
CA PRO A 207 13.62 60.72 -5.10
C PRO A 207 12.90 59.45 -5.55
N ARG A 208 13.70 58.37 -5.64
CA ARG A 208 13.24 56.99 -5.90
C ARG A 208 12.12 56.60 -4.95
N LYS A 209 10.95 56.39 -5.43
CA LYS A 209 9.93 55.50 -4.83
C LYS A 209 10.43 54.08 -5.04
N GLU A 210 10.62 53.38 -3.96
CA GLU A 210 10.81 51.94 -3.97
C GLU A 210 9.62 51.30 -4.70
N GLU A 211 9.86 50.76 -5.89
CA GLU A 211 8.89 49.91 -6.58
C GLU A 211 8.77 48.61 -5.75
N THR A 212 7.66 48.46 -5.06
CA THR A 212 7.26 47.19 -4.50
C THR A 212 7.11 46.22 -5.68
N LYS A 213 8.07 45.31 -5.86
CA LYS A 213 7.97 44.17 -6.78
C LYS A 213 6.65 43.43 -6.51
N GLY A 214 5.74 43.45 -7.47
CA GLY A 214 4.45 42.76 -7.37
C GLY A 214 4.67 41.25 -7.18
N THR A 215 3.83 40.60 -6.36
CA THR A 215 3.84 39.16 -6.14
C THR A 215 3.74 38.43 -7.48
N LEU A 216 4.53 37.39 -7.69
CA LEU A 216 4.52 36.54 -8.89
C LEU A 216 3.13 35.93 -9.10
N ASP A 217 2.63 35.91 -10.33
CA ASP A 217 1.39 35.20 -10.65
C ASP A 217 1.59 33.69 -10.41
N PRO A 218 0.70 33.03 -9.65
CA PRO A 218 0.82 31.58 -9.39
C PRO A 218 0.93 30.70 -10.65
N THR A 219 0.46 31.17 -11.82
CA THR A 219 0.60 30.44 -13.08
C THR A 219 2.08 30.36 -13.54
N ASN A 220 2.90 31.31 -13.13
CA ASN A 220 4.32 31.41 -13.49
C ASN A 220 5.25 30.87 -12.38
N TYR A 221 4.69 30.31 -11.31
CA TYR A 221 5.45 29.78 -10.18
C TYR A 221 6.33 28.60 -10.63
N ASN A 222 7.62 28.66 -10.29
CA ASN A 222 8.59 27.64 -10.70
C ASN A 222 9.58 27.31 -9.56
N PRO A 223 9.32 26.26 -8.77
CA PRO A 223 10.24 25.85 -7.69
C PRO A 223 11.44 25.03 -8.19
N SER A 224 11.55 24.72 -9.49
CA SER A 224 12.68 23.94 -10.02
C SER A 224 13.91 24.79 -10.35
N LYS A 225 13.89 26.11 -10.07
CA LYS A 225 15.03 26.99 -10.26
C LYS A 225 16.21 26.57 -9.39
N SER A 226 17.42 26.57 -9.95
CA SER A 226 18.68 26.22 -9.22
C SER A 226 19.03 27.21 -8.12
N ASN A 227 18.76 28.51 -8.35
CA ASN A 227 19.00 29.59 -7.39
C ASN A 227 17.69 30.10 -6.76
N TYR A 228 16.83 29.19 -6.34
CA TYR A 228 15.52 29.51 -5.81
C TYR A 228 15.63 30.29 -4.50
N HIS A 229 14.97 31.45 -4.45
CA HIS A 229 14.84 32.29 -3.25
C HIS A 229 13.47 32.08 -2.61
N PRO A 230 13.37 31.64 -1.35
CA PRO A 230 12.09 31.24 -0.74
C PRO A 230 11.05 32.34 -0.59
N ILE A 231 11.45 33.61 -0.67
CA ILE A 231 10.54 34.78 -0.58
C ILE A 231 10.30 35.39 -1.96
N GLU A 232 11.37 35.72 -2.71
CA GLU A 232 11.28 36.44 -3.99
C GLU A 232 10.68 35.63 -5.12
N ASP A 233 10.93 34.30 -5.13
CA ASP A 233 10.39 33.38 -6.14
C ASP A 233 9.02 32.80 -5.76
N ALA A 234 8.52 33.10 -4.55
CA ALA A 234 7.19 32.66 -4.12
C ALA A 234 6.08 33.47 -4.81
N CYS A 235 4.92 32.87 -5.00
CA CYS A 235 3.74 33.50 -5.61
C CYS A 235 2.65 33.88 -4.59
N TRP A 236 3.00 33.96 -3.31
CA TRP A 236 2.14 34.41 -2.21
C TRP A 236 2.99 35.18 -1.19
N LYS A 237 2.33 35.98 -0.37
CA LYS A 237 2.99 36.84 0.63
C LYS A 237 2.98 36.20 2.03
N HIS A 238 3.77 36.78 2.91
CA HIS A 238 3.80 36.40 4.33
C HIS A 238 2.38 36.47 4.93
N ASP A 239 2.06 35.49 5.77
CA ASP A 239 0.75 35.30 6.44
C ASP A 239 -0.42 34.97 5.47
N GLN A 240 -0.17 34.79 4.18
CA GLN A 240 -1.18 34.30 3.24
C GLN A 240 -1.16 32.77 3.16
N LYS A 241 -2.34 32.20 2.97
CA LYS A 241 -2.46 30.74 2.73
C LYS A 241 -1.77 30.35 1.43
N VAL A 242 -1.08 29.24 1.42
CA VAL A 242 -0.40 28.69 0.23
C VAL A 242 -1.45 28.42 -0.86
N PRO A 243 -1.33 29.04 -2.05
CA PRO A 243 -2.23 28.70 -3.18
C PRO A 243 -2.06 27.23 -3.57
N PHE A 244 -3.16 26.51 -3.77
CA PHE A 244 -3.05 25.09 -4.19
C PHE A 244 -2.37 24.97 -5.57
N LEU A 245 -2.51 26.00 -6.44
CA LEU A 245 -1.82 26.06 -7.71
C LEU A 245 -0.28 26.02 -7.56
N ALA A 246 0.27 26.58 -6.49
CA ALA A 246 1.72 26.51 -6.22
C ALA A 246 2.15 25.05 -5.97
N VAL A 247 1.35 24.29 -5.21
CA VAL A 247 1.57 22.84 -4.97
C VAL A 247 1.43 22.06 -6.30
N ALA A 248 0.38 22.34 -7.07
CA ALA A 248 0.13 21.68 -8.36
C ALA A 248 1.28 21.94 -9.35
N ARG A 249 1.77 23.20 -9.43
CA ARG A 249 2.94 23.56 -10.25
C ARG A 249 4.22 22.85 -9.81
N THR A 250 4.39 22.70 -8.49
CA THR A 250 5.50 21.91 -7.94
C THR A 250 5.43 20.46 -8.40
N PHE A 251 4.25 19.85 -8.32
CA PHE A 251 4.02 18.46 -8.76
C PHE A 251 4.25 18.31 -10.28
N GLU A 252 3.85 19.28 -11.10
CA GLU A 252 4.16 19.32 -12.53
C GLU A 252 5.67 19.28 -12.76
N LYS A 253 6.42 20.16 -12.09
CA LYS A 253 7.88 20.24 -12.23
C LYS A 253 8.58 18.97 -11.75
N ILE A 254 8.01 18.27 -10.78
CA ILE A 254 8.51 16.96 -10.32
C ILE A 254 8.21 15.88 -11.37
N GLU A 255 7.02 15.88 -11.94
CA GLU A 255 6.59 14.92 -12.99
C GLU A 255 7.45 15.01 -14.28
N GLU A 256 7.98 16.21 -14.59
CA GLU A 256 8.82 16.47 -15.77
C GLU A 256 10.21 15.82 -15.67
N VAL A 257 10.66 15.40 -14.47
CA VAL A 257 12.04 14.92 -14.24
C VAL A 257 12.07 13.50 -13.66
N SER A 258 13.09 12.73 -14.05
CA SER A 258 13.34 11.39 -13.51
C SER A 258 14.43 11.37 -12.42
N ALA A 259 15.24 12.43 -12.31
CA ALA A 259 16.35 12.53 -11.35
C ALA A 259 15.82 12.80 -9.93
N ARG A 260 15.91 11.81 -9.05
CA ARG A 260 15.39 11.85 -7.66
C ARG A 260 15.89 13.07 -6.87
N LEU A 261 17.18 13.41 -6.98
CA LEU A 261 17.75 14.57 -6.28
C LEU A 261 17.10 15.89 -6.73
N LYS A 262 16.81 16.01 -8.03
CA LYS A 262 16.10 17.19 -8.57
C LYS A 262 14.65 17.26 -8.12
N MET A 263 13.97 16.12 -8.01
CA MET A 263 12.60 16.05 -7.43
C MET A 263 12.60 16.54 -5.98
N VAL A 264 13.56 16.05 -5.17
CA VAL A 264 13.74 16.43 -3.75
C VAL A 264 14.01 17.94 -3.65
N GLU A 265 14.93 18.47 -4.45
CA GLU A 265 15.26 19.90 -4.50
C GLU A 265 14.01 20.77 -4.84
N THR A 266 13.25 20.35 -5.84
CA THR A 266 12.04 21.05 -6.29
C THR A 266 10.99 21.11 -5.17
N LEU A 267 10.72 19.99 -4.50
CA LEU A 267 9.80 19.95 -3.36
C LEU A 267 10.36 20.77 -2.18
N SER A 268 11.66 20.63 -1.89
CA SER A 268 12.34 21.40 -0.83
C SER A 268 12.16 22.91 -1.03
N ASN A 269 12.28 23.42 -2.26
CA ASN A 269 12.11 24.83 -2.57
C ASN A 269 10.69 25.34 -2.25
N LEU A 270 9.66 24.56 -2.58
CA LEU A 270 8.28 24.87 -2.14
C LEU A 270 8.20 24.92 -0.60
N LEU A 271 8.73 23.89 0.07
CA LEU A 271 8.68 23.79 1.54
C LEU A 271 9.44 24.94 2.23
N ARG A 272 10.56 25.40 1.66
CA ARG A 272 11.30 26.58 2.14
C ARG A 272 10.41 27.84 2.14
N SER A 273 9.66 28.06 1.05
CA SER A 273 8.71 29.17 0.96
C SER A 273 7.58 29.02 1.97
N VAL A 274 7.08 27.81 2.17
CA VAL A 274 6.01 27.53 3.16
C VAL A 274 6.53 27.82 4.58
N VAL A 275 7.72 27.37 4.93
CA VAL A 275 8.36 27.62 6.24
C VAL A 275 8.55 29.12 6.48
N ALA A 276 9.01 29.87 5.47
CA ALA A 276 9.30 31.31 5.58
C ALA A 276 8.05 32.19 5.57
N LEU A 277 7.00 31.80 4.82
CA LEU A 277 5.84 32.67 4.57
C LEU A 277 4.54 32.19 5.25
N SER A 278 4.34 30.89 5.40
CA SER A 278 3.05 30.31 5.82
C SER A 278 3.26 29.02 6.63
N PRO A 279 4.00 29.04 7.78
CA PRO A 279 4.28 27.85 8.56
C PRO A 279 3.05 27.00 8.91
N PRO A 280 1.85 27.56 9.20
CA PRO A 280 0.67 26.75 9.49
C PRO A 280 0.20 25.86 8.33
N ASP A 281 0.57 26.17 7.08
CA ASP A 281 0.22 25.35 5.91
C ASP A 281 1.24 24.24 5.62
N LEU A 282 2.34 24.12 6.41
CA LEU A 282 3.38 23.10 6.21
C LEU A 282 2.82 21.67 6.29
N LEU A 283 2.04 21.39 7.33
CA LEU A 283 1.42 20.08 7.54
C LEU A 283 0.46 19.67 6.41
N PRO A 284 -0.51 20.53 5.98
CA PRO A 284 -1.33 20.25 4.79
C PRO A 284 -0.52 19.97 3.51
N VAL A 285 0.53 20.77 3.24
CA VAL A 285 1.40 20.58 2.07
C VAL A 285 2.07 19.20 2.09
N LEU A 286 2.58 18.80 3.25
CA LEU A 286 3.24 17.50 3.43
C LEU A 286 2.26 16.33 3.24
N TYR A 287 1.09 16.38 3.88
CA TYR A 287 0.09 15.32 3.73
C TYR A 287 -0.40 15.19 2.29
N LEU A 288 -0.62 16.30 1.59
CA LEU A 288 -1.00 16.27 0.18
C LEU A 288 0.12 15.70 -0.70
N SER A 289 1.40 16.00 -0.37
CA SER A 289 2.57 15.43 -1.07
C SER A 289 2.71 13.91 -0.85
N LEU A 290 2.23 13.41 0.29
CA LEU A 290 2.23 11.98 0.66
C LEU A 290 0.95 11.27 0.22
N SER A 291 -0.04 11.98 -0.31
CA SER A 291 -1.40 11.47 -0.62
C SER A 291 -2.06 10.84 0.63
N ARG A 292 -1.90 11.49 1.78
CA ARG A 292 -2.43 11.08 3.10
C ARG A 292 -3.26 12.19 3.74
N LEU A 293 -4.08 11.84 4.73
CA LEU A 293 -4.93 12.79 5.46
C LEU A 293 -4.54 12.91 6.94
N GLY A 294 -3.66 12.05 7.39
CA GLY A 294 -3.21 11.99 8.77
C GLY A 294 -2.27 10.80 8.95
N PRO A 295 -1.81 10.55 10.18
CA PRO A 295 -1.01 9.38 10.48
C PRO A 295 -1.86 8.09 10.37
N PRO A 296 -1.26 6.95 9.98
CA PRO A 296 -2.01 5.72 9.69
C PRO A 296 -2.93 5.22 10.82
N GLN A 297 -2.56 5.42 12.07
CA GLN A 297 -3.36 5.00 13.22
C GLN A 297 -4.70 5.74 13.35
N GLN A 298 -4.88 6.89 12.70
CA GLN A 298 -6.17 7.59 12.66
C GLN A 298 -7.18 6.96 11.70
N GLY A 299 -6.73 6.10 10.78
CA GLY A 299 -7.59 5.38 9.84
C GLY A 299 -8.39 6.28 8.89
N LEU A 300 -7.90 7.47 8.58
CA LEU A 300 -8.59 8.43 7.70
C LEU A 300 -8.36 8.06 6.23
N GLU A 301 -9.39 7.49 5.60
CA GLU A 301 -9.39 7.13 4.19
C GLU A 301 -10.45 7.93 3.42
N LEU A 302 -10.09 8.41 2.24
CA LEU A 302 -11.03 9.14 1.36
C LEU A 302 -12.28 8.32 1.02
N GLY A 303 -12.13 7.01 0.84
CA GLY A 303 -13.24 6.13 0.48
C GLY A 303 -13.97 6.62 -0.78
N VAL A 304 -13.19 7.06 -1.79
CA VAL A 304 -13.70 7.55 -3.09
C VAL A 304 -13.34 6.53 -4.15
N GLY A 305 -14.33 5.74 -4.57
CA GLY A 305 -14.15 4.84 -5.71
C GLY A 305 -14.23 5.58 -7.04
N ASP A 306 -13.72 4.95 -8.10
CA ASP A 306 -13.67 5.51 -9.47
C ASP A 306 -15.05 6.00 -9.92
N GLY A 307 -16.12 5.26 -9.61
CA GLY A 307 -17.50 5.65 -9.97
C GLY A 307 -17.95 7.00 -9.38
N VAL A 308 -17.57 7.29 -8.13
CA VAL A 308 -17.87 8.57 -7.44
C VAL A 308 -17.06 9.70 -8.08
N LEU A 309 -15.78 9.47 -8.30
CA LEU A 309 -14.85 10.46 -8.88
C LEU A 309 -15.28 10.82 -10.32
N LEU A 310 -15.50 9.83 -11.18
CA LEU A 310 -15.87 10.04 -12.58
C LEU A 310 -17.25 10.73 -12.69
N LYS A 311 -18.20 10.38 -11.82
CA LYS A 311 -19.52 11.06 -11.75
C LYS A 311 -19.37 12.54 -11.39
N ALA A 312 -18.49 12.85 -10.42
CA ALA A 312 -18.22 14.25 -10.02
C ALA A 312 -17.56 15.04 -11.16
N VAL A 313 -16.59 14.44 -11.88
CA VAL A 313 -15.94 15.05 -13.06
C VAL A 313 -16.98 15.31 -14.15
N ALA A 314 -17.84 14.33 -14.45
CA ALA A 314 -18.90 14.45 -15.45
C ALA A 314 -19.85 15.62 -15.13
N GLN A 315 -20.32 15.69 -13.88
CA GLN A 315 -21.22 16.77 -13.41
C GLN A 315 -20.56 18.16 -13.39
N ALA A 316 -19.25 18.23 -13.08
CA ALA A 316 -18.52 19.49 -13.05
C ALA A 316 -18.21 20.03 -14.45
N THR A 317 -18.02 19.14 -15.43
CA THR A 317 -17.58 19.49 -16.79
C THR A 317 -18.71 19.43 -17.83
N GLY A 318 -19.85 18.82 -17.52
CA GLY A 318 -20.95 18.58 -18.44
C GLY A 318 -20.71 17.50 -19.48
N ARG A 319 -19.63 16.72 -19.35
CA ARG A 319 -19.29 15.60 -20.26
C ARG A 319 -20.07 14.33 -19.90
N GLN A 320 -20.32 13.49 -20.89
CA GLN A 320 -20.96 12.19 -20.70
C GLN A 320 -20.02 11.26 -19.90
N LEU A 321 -20.58 10.56 -18.91
CA LEU A 321 -19.82 9.68 -17.99
C LEU A 321 -19.10 8.56 -18.75
N GLU A 322 -19.76 7.95 -19.73
CA GLU A 322 -19.22 6.85 -20.55
C GLU A 322 -18.03 7.29 -21.40
N SER A 323 -18.09 8.49 -21.95
CA SER A 323 -16.96 9.09 -22.69
C SER A 323 -15.73 9.29 -21.78
N ILE A 324 -15.97 9.76 -20.55
CA ILE A 324 -14.91 9.92 -19.54
C ILE A 324 -14.31 8.56 -19.14
N ARG A 325 -15.15 7.54 -18.94
CA ARG A 325 -14.71 6.18 -18.62
C ARG A 325 -13.82 5.58 -19.72
N ALA A 326 -14.24 5.70 -20.96
CA ALA A 326 -13.48 5.22 -22.12
C ALA A 326 -12.11 5.91 -22.21
N GLU A 327 -12.07 7.23 -22.05
CA GLU A 327 -10.83 8.01 -22.07
C GLU A 327 -9.90 7.67 -20.90
N VAL A 328 -10.44 7.40 -19.69
CA VAL A 328 -9.65 6.96 -18.52
C VAL A 328 -9.09 5.56 -18.75
N ALA A 329 -9.86 4.65 -19.36
CA ALA A 329 -9.40 3.31 -19.72
C ALA A 329 -8.25 3.39 -20.73
N GLU A 330 -8.43 4.21 -21.78
CA GLU A 330 -7.41 4.44 -22.83
C GLU A 330 -6.12 5.06 -22.28
N LYS A 331 -6.23 6.16 -21.52
CA LYS A 331 -5.06 6.93 -21.02
C LYS A 331 -4.46 6.36 -19.73
N GLY A 332 -5.20 5.53 -19.02
CA GLY A 332 -4.77 4.97 -17.73
C GLY A 332 -4.60 6.01 -16.61
N ASP A 333 -5.08 7.25 -16.79
CA ASP A 333 -4.84 8.37 -15.86
C ASP A 333 -6.07 9.30 -15.74
N VAL A 334 -6.78 9.16 -14.64
CA VAL A 334 -7.96 9.99 -14.33
C VAL A 334 -7.60 11.48 -14.19
N GLY A 335 -6.38 11.78 -13.73
CA GLY A 335 -5.92 13.16 -13.54
C GLY A 335 -5.82 13.92 -14.86
N LEU A 336 -5.19 13.31 -15.86
CA LEU A 336 -5.08 13.89 -17.20
C LEU A 336 -6.45 14.06 -17.86
N VAL A 337 -7.33 13.08 -17.69
CA VAL A 337 -8.70 13.15 -18.23
C VAL A 337 -9.51 14.27 -17.55
N ALA A 338 -9.38 14.41 -16.23
CA ALA A 338 -10.06 15.48 -15.47
C ALA A 338 -9.59 16.89 -15.92
N GLU A 339 -8.29 17.06 -16.10
CA GLU A 339 -7.69 18.33 -16.58
C GLU A 339 -8.15 18.65 -17.99
N ASN A 340 -8.12 17.69 -18.92
CA ASN A 340 -8.54 17.84 -20.32
C ASN A 340 -10.06 18.02 -20.45
N SER A 341 -10.84 17.58 -19.47
CA SER A 341 -12.29 17.69 -19.44
C SER A 341 -12.81 19.04 -19.00
N ARG A 342 -11.92 19.93 -18.60
CA ARG A 342 -12.27 21.25 -18.06
C ARG A 342 -13.18 22.03 -19.03
N SER A 343 -14.31 22.51 -18.51
CA SER A 343 -15.22 23.39 -19.26
C SER A 343 -14.54 24.73 -19.58
N THR A 344 -14.65 25.15 -20.82
CA THR A 344 -14.20 26.47 -21.28
C THR A 344 -15.25 27.57 -21.05
N GLN A 345 -16.44 27.19 -20.58
CA GLN A 345 -17.52 28.11 -20.26
C GLN A 345 -17.11 29.11 -19.17
N ARG A 346 -17.18 30.39 -19.49
CA ARG A 346 -16.89 31.47 -18.52
C ARG A 346 -18.01 31.58 -17.51
N LEU A 347 -17.66 31.50 -16.25
CA LEU A 347 -18.60 31.74 -15.15
C LEU A 347 -18.77 33.25 -14.96
N MET A 348 -19.98 33.69 -14.71
CA MET A 348 -20.27 35.12 -14.42
C MET A 348 -19.52 35.57 -13.13
N LEU A 349 -19.47 34.70 -12.13
CA LEU A 349 -18.73 34.90 -10.89
C LEU A 349 -17.78 33.71 -10.68
N PRO A 350 -16.48 33.87 -11.02
CA PRO A 350 -15.53 32.77 -10.81
C PRO A 350 -15.32 32.51 -9.32
N PRO A 351 -15.26 31.24 -8.89
CA PRO A 351 -14.94 30.89 -7.51
C PRO A 351 -13.58 31.46 -7.08
N PRO A 352 -13.37 31.71 -5.76
CA PRO A 352 -12.07 32.12 -5.28
C PRO A 352 -11.00 31.02 -5.58
N PRO A 353 -9.72 31.43 -5.72
CA PRO A 353 -8.64 30.48 -5.91
C PRO A 353 -8.58 29.45 -4.77
N LEU A 354 -8.23 28.20 -5.11
CA LEU A 354 -8.06 27.12 -4.13
C LEU A 354 -6.82 27.39 -3.28
N THR A 355 -6.96 27.23 -1.95
CA THR A 355 -5.83 27.22 -1.01
C THR A 355 -5.49 25.80 -0.62
N THR A 356 -4.23 25.53 -0.27
CA THR A 356 -3.76 24.20 0.09
C THR A 356 -4.48 23.66 1.34
N SER A 357 -4.57 24.47 2.39
CA SER A 357 -5.32 24.12 3.61
C SER A 357 -6.81 23.90 3.30
N GLY A 358 -7.40 24.68 2.38
CA GLY A 358 -8.79 24.52 1.95
C GLY A 358 -9.04 23.19 1.25
N VAL A 359 -8.19 22.79 0.31
CA VAL A 359 -8.26 21.48 -0.39
C VAL A 359 -8.08 20.35 0.62
N PHE A 360 -7.08 20.44 1.50
CA PHE A 360 -6.81 19.45 2.55
C PHE A 360 -8.03 19.26 3.48
N THR A 361 -8.63 20.37 3.94
CA THR A 361 -9.85 20.33 4.78
C THR A 361 -10.98 19.63 4.04
N LYS A 362 -11.21 19.93 2.75
CA LYS A 362 -12.26 19.26 1.94
C LYS A 362 -12.00 17.73 1.81
N PHE A 363 -10.74 17.32 1.69
CA PHE A 363 -10.39 15.89 1.65
C PHE A 363 -10.68 15.23 3.02
N CYS A 364 -10.36 15.89 4.13
CA CYS A 364 -10.71 15.41 5.47
C CYS A 364 -12.24 15.33 5.66
N ASP A 365 -13.00 16.32 5.17
CA ASP A 365 -14.47 16.30 5.18
C ASP A 365 -15.01 15.08 4.40
N ILE A 366 -14.45 14.78 3.20
CA ILE A 366 -14.80 13.62 2.39
C ILE A 366 -14.54 12.31 3.17
N ALA A 367 -13.39 12.22 3.84
CA ALA A 367 -13.00 11.02 4.61
C ALA A 367 -13.95 10.74 5.79
N ARG A 368 -14.41 11.80 6.46
CA ARG A 368 -15.33 11.70 7.62
C ARG A 368 -16.78 11.35 7.24
N LEU A 369 -17.16 11.49 5.95
CA LEU A 369 -18.52 11.18 5.49
C LEU A 369 -18.79 9.68 5.47
N THR A 370 -19.74 9.23 6.29
CA THR A 370 -20.18 7.84 6.43
C THR A 370 -21.71 7.74 6.24
N GLY A 371 -22.21 6.52 6.08
CA GLY A 371 -23.65 6.25 5.94
C GLY A 371 -24.15 6.29 4.49
N SER A 372 -25.44 5.99 4.32
CA SER A 372 -26.09 5.79 3.01
C SER A 372 -26.05 6.99 2.06
N ALA A 373 -26.17 8.21 2.58
CA ALA A 373 -26.14 9.44 1.79
C ALA A 373 -24.73 9.99 1.54
N SER A 374 -23.69 9.33 2.05
CA SER A 374 -22.31 9.81 1.97
C SER A 374 -21.81 9.98 0.53
N MET A 375 -22.17 9.06 -0.36
CA MET A 375 -21.73 9.07 -1.76
C MET A 375 -22.20 10.33 -2.52
N ALA A 376 -23.46 10.75 -2.34
CA ALA A 376 -23.96 11.98 -2.96
C ALA A 376 -23.22 13.23 -2.43
N LYS A 377 -23.06 13.31 -1.12
CA LYS A 377 -22.31 14.39 -0.47
C LYS A 377 -20.85 14.45 -0.93
N LYS A 378 -20.19 13.28 -1.08
CA LYS A 378 -18.82 13.19 -1.63
C LYS A 378 -18.77 13.74 -3.06
N VAL A 379 -19.71 13.35 -3.93
CA VAL A 379 -19.84 13.87 -5.31
C VAL A 379 -19.96 15.41 -5.30
N ASP A 380 -20.79 15.97 -4.44
CA ASP A 380 -21.01 17.44 -4.38
C ASP A 380 -19.76 18.20 -3.94
N ILE A 381 -19.04 17.71 -2.93
CA ILE A 381 -17.76 18.33 -2.48
C ILE A 381 -16.72 18.26 -3.62
N ILE A 382 -16.57 17.09 -4.25
CA ILE A 382 -15.61 16.87 -5.35
C ILE A 382 -15.97 17.76 -6.55
N LYS A 383 -17.25 17.83 -6.91
CA LYS A 383 -17.76 18.72 -7.97
C LYS A 383 -17.39 20.19 -7.70
N GLY A 384 -17.58 20.64 -6.45
CA GLY A 384 -17.20 22.00 -6.02
C GLY A 384 -15.71 22.29 -6.23
N LEU A 385 -14.83 21.33 -5.93
CA LEU A 385 -13.39 21.45 -6.18
C LEU A 385 -13.10 21.56 -7.69
N PHE A 386 -13.73 20.73 -8.53
CA PHE A 386 -13.52 20.73 -9.99
C PHE A 386 -14.07 21.99 -10.67
N VAL A 387 -15.12 22.62 -10.14
CA VAL A 387 -15.63 23.91 -10.63
C VAL A 387 -14.63 25.04 -10.34
N ALA A 388 -13.88 24.93 -9.25
CA ALA A 388 -12.86 25.92 -8.86
C ALA A 388 -11.47 25.74 -9.49
N UNK A 389 -10.90 24.60 -10.09
CA UNK A 389 -9.84 24.27 -10.54
C UNK A 389 -9.34 25.14 -11.40
N ARG A 390 -8.23 25.38 -11.38
CA ARG A 390 -7.45 26.17 -12.35
C ARG A 390 -6.24 25.37 -12.81
N HIS A 391 -5.96 25.40 -14.09
CA HIS A 391 -4.79 24.75 -14.71
C HIS A 391 -4.65 23.30 -14.24
N SER A 392 -3.46 22.86 -13.85
CA SER A 392 -3.15 21.50 -13.39
C SER A 392 -3.74 21.09 -12.04
N GLU A 393 -4.42 22.00 -11.33
CA GLU A 393 -5.08 21.67 -10.05
C GLU A 393 -6.04 20.49 -10.19
N ALA A 394 -6.80 20.43 -11.29
CA ALA A 394 -7.72 19.31 -11.58
C ALA A 394 -7.01 17.96 -11.67
N ARG A 395 -5.83 17.92 -12.31
CA ARG A 395 -4.99 16.72 -12.45
C ARG A 395 -4.64 16.14 -11.06
N PHE A 396 -4.08 16.97 -10.21
CA PHE A 396 -3.58 16.52 -8.90
C PHE A 396 -4.69 16.28 -7.87
N ILE A 397 -5.80 17.04 -7.94
CA ILE A 397 -7.00 16.77 -7.13
C ILE A 397 -7.57 15.38 -7.49
N ALA A 398 -7.74 15.08 -8.78
CA ALA A 398 -8.27 13.78 -9.24
C ALA A 398 -7.35 12.62 -8.83
N ARG A 399 -6.03 12.79 -9.01
CA ARG A 399 -5.03 11.78 -8.62
C ARG A 399 -5.01 11.54 -7.10
N SER A 400 -5.07 12.59 -6.29
CA SER A 400 -5.14 12.47 -4.82
C SER A 400 -6.42 11.75 -4.39
N LEU A 401 -7.56 12.09 -4.99
CA LEU A 401 -8.85 11.45 -4.71
C LEU A 401 -8.86 9.96 -5.10
N SER A 402 -8.12 9.57 -6.13
CA SER A 402 -7.96 8.16 -6.54
C SER A 402 -6.87 7.43 -5.73
N GLY A 403 -6.21 8.11 -4.79
CA GLY A 403 -5.14 7.56 -3.96
C GLY A 403 -3.80 7.35 -4.67
N ARG A 404 -3.61 7.92 -5.87
CA ARG A 404 -2.42 7.68 -6.71
C ARG A 404 -1.89 8.97 -7.35
N LEU A 405 -1.04 9.67 -6.63
CA LEU A 405 -0.48 10.97 -7.06
C LEU A 405 0.45 10.85 -8.29
N ARG A 406 1.14 9.72 -8.48
CA ARG A 406 1.97 9.36 -9.66
C ARG A 406 3.17 10.29 -9.92
N LEU A 407 3.79 10.78 -8.86
CA LEU A 407 4.95 11.69 -8.98
C LEU A 407 6.31 10.97 -8.98
N GLY A 408 6.34 9.69 -8.61
CA GLY A 408 7.60 8.99 -8.36
C GLY A 408 8.27 9.43 -7.06
N LEU A 409 7.56 10.19 -6.22
CA LEU A 409 8.01 10.60 -4.89
C LEU A 409 7.51 9.59 -3.84
N ALA A 410 8.44 8.84 -3.27
CA ALA A 410 8.18 8.02 -2.10
C ALA A 410 8.30 8.88 -0.82
N GLU A 411 7.74 8.40 0.27
CA GLU A 411 7.77 9.03 1.61
C GLU A 411 9.18 9.49 2.00
N GLN A 412 10.20 8.67 1.74
CA GLN A 412 11.59 8.99 2.05
C GLN A 412 12.09 10.25 1.29
N SER A 413 11.61 10.46 0.06
CA SER A 413 11.95 11.65 -0.73
C SER A 413 11.26 12.92 -0.19
N VAL A 414 10.02 12.78 0.30
CA VAL A 414 9.29 13.90 0.94
C VAL A 414 9.99 14.29 2.27
N LEU A 415 10.39 13.31 3.08
CA LEU A 415 11.14 13.55 4.32
C LEU A 415 12.50 14.20 4.04
N ALA A 416 13.22 13.75 3.01
CA ALA A 416 14.49 14.36 2.58
C ALA A 416 14.28 15.82 2.15
N ALA A 417 13.20 16.10 1.40
CA ALA A 417 12.86 17.46 0.97
C ALA A 417 12.52 18.36 2.17
N LEU A 418 11.80 17.84 3.15
CA LEU A 418 11.47 18.57 4.39
C LEU A 418 12.74 18.89 5.21
N ALA A 419 13.59 17.88 5.43
CA ALA A 419 14.85 18.07 6.15
C ALA A 419 15.72 19.12 5.46
N GLN A 420 15.87 19.01 4.14
CA GLN A 420 16.62 19.99 3.33
C GLN A 420 16.01 21.39 3.44
N ALA A 421 14.68 21.52 3.41
CA ALA A 421 13.99 22.81 3.48
C ALA A 421 14.25 23.50 4.82
N VAL A 422 14.04 22.81 5.95
CA VAL A 422 14.19 23.40 7.29
C VAL A 422 15.65 23.61 7.68
N SER A 423 16.58 22.85 7.08
CA SER A 423 18.02 23.07 7.26
C SER A 423 18.51 24.31 6.50
N LEU A 424 18.05 24.48 5.26
CA LEU A 424 18.43 25.64 4.42
C LEU A 424 17.74 26.91 4.90
N THR A 425 16.48 26.85 5.23
CA THR A 425 15.64 27.96 5.69
C THR A 425 15.11 27.61 7.08
N PRO A 426 15.87 27.86 8.15
CA PRO A 426 15.47 27.43 9.49
C PRO A 426 14.14 28.06 9.91
N PRO A 427 13.24 27.26 10.52
CA PRO A 427 11.96 27.77 11.03
C PRO A 427 12.12 28.64 12.28
N GLY A 428 11.06 29.31 12.72
CA GLY A 428 11.03 30.12 13.95
C GLY A 428 11.71 31.47 13.86
N GLN A 429 12.11 31.89 12.65
CA GLN A 429 12.70 33.24 12.44
C GLN A 429 11.61 34.30 12.33
N GLU A 430 11.89 35.50 12.83
CA GLU A 430 11.04 36.68 12.58
C GLU A 430 11.07 37.06 11.09
N PHE A 431 9.95 37.56 10.59
CA PHE A 431 9.85 37.97 9.18
C PHE A 431 10.34 39.42 9.01
N PRO A 432 11.17 39.69 8.01
CA PRO A 432 11.81 38.76 7.05
C PRO A 432 12.92 37.97 7.69
N PRO A 433 13.03 36.63 7.35
CA PRO A 433 14.02 35.77 7.99
C PRO A 433 15.46 36.24 7.70
N ALA A 434 16.30 36.25 8.70
CA ALA A 434 17.72 36.61 8.58
C ALA A 434 18.50 35.60 7.75
N VAL A 435 18.12 34.31 7.83
CA VAL A 435 18.77 33.21 7.11
C VAL A 435 17.78 32.54 6.15
N VAL A 436 17.95 32.77 4.86
CA VAL A 436 17.16 32.13 3.80
C VAL A 436 17.86 30.89 3.18
N ASP A 437 19.21 30.79 3.34
CA ASP A 437 20.02 29.65 2.93
C ASP A 437 21.21 29.48 3.87
N ALA A 438 21.09 28.65 4.89
CA ALA A 438 22.13 28.33 5.85
C ALA A 438 23.27 27.50 5.24
N GLY A 439 23.09 27.01 4.02
CA GLY A 439 24.13 26.29 3.25
C GLY A 439 25.01 27.21 2.43
N LYS A 440 24.74 28.52 2.43
CA LYS A 440 25.52 29.52 1.69
C LYS A 440 26.97 29.58 2.22
N GLY A 441 27.93 29.48 1.29
CA GLY A 441 29.36 29.49 1.64
C GLY A 441 29.98 28.12 1.88
N LYS A 442 29.18 27.04 1.98
CA LYS A 442 29.71 25.66 2.05
C LYS A 442 30.12 25.17 0.65
N THR A 443 31.16 24.34 0.56
CA THR A 443 31.48 23.66 -0.71
C THR A 443 30.34 22.71 -1.07
N ALA A 444 30.23 22.30 -2.33
CA ALA A 444 29.19 21.38 -2.81
C ALA A 444 29.19 20.06 -2.02
N GLU A 445 30.37 19.50 -1.75
CA GLU A 445 30.54 18.26 -0.99
C GLU A 445 30.12 18.43 0.48
N ALA A 446 30.61 19.49 1.13
CA ALA A 446 30.26 19.80 2.53
C ALA A 446 28.77 20.10 2.71
N ARG A 447 28.16 20.80 1.74
CA ARG A 447 26.71 21.07 1.72
C ARG A 447 25.93 19.76 1.57
N LYS A 448 26.36 18.88 0.67
CA LYS A 448 25.73 17.57 0.44
C LYS A 448 25.79 16.69 1.70
N MET A 449 26.97 16.52 2.29
CA MET A 449 27.17 15.73 3.51
C MET A 449 26.32 16.25 4.67
N TRP A 450 26.32 17.56 4.88
CA TRP A 450 25.51 18.21 5.91
C TRP A 450 24.00 17.95 5.71
N LEU A 451 23.49 18.11 4.47
CA LEU A 451 22.07 17.87 4.19
C LEU A 451 21.70 16.38 4.35
N GLU A 452 22.59 15.46 4.02
CA GLU A 452 22.41 14.02 4.25
C GLU A 452 22.32 13.72 5.76
N GLU A 453 23.22 14.31 6.55
CA GLU A 453 23.21 14.19 8.03
C GLU A 453 21.89 14.72 8.62
N GLN A 454 21.47 15.92 8.21
CA GLN A 454 20.18 16.50 8.64
C GLN A 454 19.00 15.61 8.22
N GLY A 455 19.06 15.04 7.02
CA GLY A 455 18.08 14.08 6.51
C GLY A 455 17.99 12.82 7.36
N MET A 456 19.11 12.33 7.88
CA MET A 456 19.12 11.15 8.75
C MET A 456 18.43 11.41 10.09
N ILE A 457 18.60 12.61 10.68
CA ILE A 457 17.93 13.00 11.94
C ILE A 457 16.41 12.89 11.79
N LEU A 458 15.86 13.56 10.76
CA LEU A 458 14.41 13.56 10.52
C LEU A 458 13.88 12.15 10.19
N LYS A 459 14.62 11.42 9.34
CA LYS A 459 14.25 10.06 8.94
C LYS A 459 14.19 9.12 10.14
N GLN A 460 15.19 9.15 11.01
CA GLN A 460 15.23 8.33 12.21
C GLN A 460 14.07 8.68 13.14
N THR A 461 13.87 9.97 13.42
CA THR A 461 12.74 10.43 14.26
C THR A 461 11.40 9.97 13.71
N PHE A 462 11.18 10.13 12.39
CA PHE A 462 9.93 9.72 11.74
C PHE A 462 9.74 8.19 11.75
N CYS A 463 10.81 7.41 11.73
CA CYS A 463 10.69 5.95 11.83
C CYS A 463 10.26 5.51 13.24
N GLU A 464 10.76 6.20 14.26
CA GLU A 464 10.39 5.95 15.67
C GLU A 464 8.98 6.47 16.00
N VAL A 465 8.62 7.63 15.45
CA VAL A 465 7.34 8.33 15.65
C VAL A 465 6.79 8.75 14.27
N PRO A 466 6.16 7.85 13.50
CA PRO A 466 5.68 8.17 12.15
C PRO A 466 4.38 8.99 12.16
N ASP A 467 4.43 10.13 12.84
CA ASP A 467 3.30 11.02 13.10
C ASP A 467 3.71 12.48 12.86
N LEU A 468 3.34 13.01 11.68
CA LEU A 468 3.64 14.39 11.30
C LEU A 468 2.87 15.41 12.17
N ASP A 469 1.70 15.03 12.72
CA ASP A 469 0.94 15.91 13.62
C ASP A 469 1.73 16.22 14.90
N ARG A 470 2.61 15.29 15.31
CA ARG A 470 3.52 15.48 16.46
C ARG A 470 4.85 16.11 16.05
N ILE A 471 5.42 15.67 14.93
CA ILE A 471 6.76 16.09 14.48
C ILE A 471 6.77 17.55 14.04
N ILE A 472 5.79 17.99 13.23
CA ILE A 472 5.81 19.32 12.59
C ILE A 472 5.75 20.47 13.62
N PRO A 473 4.87 20.46 14.63
CA PRO A 473 4.91 21.51 15.66
C PRO A 473 6.26 21.61 16.37
N VAL A 474 6.83 20.48 16.78
CA VAL A 474 8.15 20.42 17.44
C VAL A 474 9.25 20.92 16.50
N LEU A 475 9.21 20.53 15.23
CA LEU A 475 10.17 20.95 14.19
C LEU A 475 10.14 22.48 13.99
N LEU A 476 8.93 23.07 13.94
CA LEU A 476 8.75 24.52 13.75
C LEU A 476 9.19 25.32 14.99
N GLU A 477 9.01 24.78 16.19
CA GLU A 477 9.34 25.44 17.46
C GLU A 477 10.80 25.28 17.86
N HIS A 478 11.35 24.07 17.77
CA HIS A 478 12.66 23.72 18.32
C HIS A 478 13.73 23.45 17.26
N GLY A 479 13.35 23.33 16.01
CA GLY A 479 14.26 23.02 14.90
C GLY A 479 14.58 21.53 14.80
N LEU A 480 15.30 21.18 13.74
CA LEU A 480 15.59 19.79 13.37
C LEU A 480 16.55 19.09 14.34
N GLU A 481 17.59 19.79 14.80
CA GLU A 481 18.65 19.21 15.65
C GLU A 481 18.11 18.75 17.01
N ARG A 482 17.11 19.44 17.55
CA ARG A 482 16.51 19.13 18.85
C ARG A 482 15.31 18.18 18.75
N LEU A 483 14.91 17.83 17.53
CA LEU A 483 13.76 16.96 17.29
C LEU A 483 13.85 15.60 18.03
N PRO A 484 15.02 14.90 18.07
CA PRO A 484 15.14 13.63 18.81
C PRO A 484 14.99 13.75 20.34
N GLU A 485 15.13 14.96 20.88
CA GLU A 485 14.93 15.20 22.32
C GLU A 485 13.44 15.19 22.70
N HIS A 486 12.59 15.65 21.80
CA HIS A 486 11.15 15.84 22.01
C HIS A 486 10.28 14.74 21.40
N CYS A 487 10.78 14.05 20.36
CA CYS A 487 10.05 12.99 19.64
C CYS A 487 10.77 11.64 19.83
N ARG A 488 10.40 10.93 20.90
CA ARG A 488 10.99 9.62 21.25
C ARG A 488 9.98 8.50 21.15
N LEU A 489 10.47 7.30 20.90
CA LEU A 489 9.70 6.08 20.91
C LEU A 489 8.98 5.92 22.26
N SER A 490 7.68 5.71 22.22
CA SER A 490 6.84 5.52 23.41
C SER A 490 5.62 4.64 23.09
N PRO A 491 5.16 3.81 24.04
CA PRO A 491 3.93 3.04 23.84
C PRO A 491 2.73 3.93 23.48
N GLY A 492 1.84 3.43 22.63
CA GLY A 492 0.68 4.14 22.12
C GLY A 492 0.86 4.77 20.75
N ILE A 493 2.11 4.88 20.27
CA ILE A 493 2.42 5.37 18.92
C ILE A 493 3.12 4.23 18.16
N PRO A 494 2.54 3.72 17.07
CA PRO A 494 3.15 2.60 16.35
C PRO A 494 4.43 3.03 15.64
N LEU A 495 5.51 2.26 15.81
CA LEU A 495 6.72 2.47 15.03
C LEU A 495 6.64 1.74 13.68
N LYS A 496 7.46 2.15 12.73
CA LYS A 496 7.59 1.42 11.47
C LYS A 496 8.40 0.14 11.72
N PRO A 497 7.84 -1.06 11.45
CA PRO A 497 8.51 -2.29 11.80
C PRO A 497 9.76 -2.56 10.96
N MET A 498 10.73 -3.25 11.54
CA MET A 498 11.88 -3.82 10.83
C MET A 498 11.40 -4.89 9.86
N LEU A 499 12.00 -4.94 8.67
CA LEU A 499 11.65 -5.88 7.60
C LEU A 499 12.85 -6.75 7.22
N ALA A 500 12.58 -7.95 6.69
CA ALA A 500 13.60 -8.91 6.29
C ALA A 500 13.88 -8.88 4.79
N HIS A 501 15.12 -9.18 4.39
CA HIS A 501 15.50 -9.45 3.00
C HIS A 501 15.12 -10.88 2.61
N PRO A 502 14.60 -11.11 1.40
CA PRO A 502 14.39 -12.46 0.88
C PRO A 502 15.74 -13.11 0.53
N THR A 503 15.83 -14.43 0.65
CA THR A 503 16.99 -15.23 0.25
C THR A 503 16.58 -16.37 -0.68
N ARG A 504 17.47 -16.80 -1.55
CA ARG A 504 17.24 -17.87 -2.52
C ARG A 504 17.55 -19.28 -1.99
N GLY A 505 18.13 -19.37 -0.79
CA GLY A 505 18.47 -20.67 -0.19
C GLY A 505 19.36 -20.52 1.04
N VAL A 506 19.56 -21.62 1.75
CA VAL A 506 20.38 -21.68 2.98
C VAL A 506 21.84 -21.29 2.71
N SER A 507 22.39 -21.65 1.55
CA SER A 507 23.75 -21.28 1.15
C SER A 507 23.97 -19.76 1.11
N GLU A 508 22.96 -18.97 0.71
CA GLU A 508 23.02 -17.51 0.73
C GLU A 508 23.00 -16.98 2.17
N VAL A 509 22.21 -17.58 3.06
CA VAL A 509 22.18 -17.25 4.49
C VAL A 509 23.58 -17.44 5.11
N LEU A 510 24.19 -18.59 4.93
CA LEU A 510 25.51 -18.92 5.47
C LEU A 510 26.59 -17.99 4.92
N LYS A 511 26.56 -17.72 3.62
CA LYS A 511 27.48 -16.76 2.98
C LYS A 511 27.35 -15.34 3.55
N ARG A 512 26.14 -14.91 3.91
CA ARG A 512 25.90 -13.57 4.49
C ARG A 512 26.31 -13.48 5.95
N PHE A 513 26.18 -14.58 6.70
CA PHE A 513 26.41 -14.64 8.14
C PHE A 513 27.63 -15.54 8.52
N GLU A 514 28.57 -15.69 7.60
CA GLU A 514 29.74 -16.60 7.74
C GLU A 514 30.49 -16.42 9.06
N GLU A 515 30.69 -15.17 9.49
CA GLU A 515 31.43 -14.83 10.72
C GLU A 515 30.55 -14.41 11.91
N VAL A 516 29.22 -14.42 11.74
CA VAL A 516 28.27 -13.83 12.70
C VAL A 516 27.35 -14.94 13.25
N ASP A 517 27.08 -14.89 14.55
CA ASP A 517 26.12 -15.79 15.18
C ASP A 517 24.68 -15.32 14.88
N PHE A 518 23.84 -16.29 14.52
CA PHE A 518 22.44 -16.04 14.12
C PHE A 518 21.51 -17.09 14.68
N THR A 519 20.23 -16.78 14.69
CA THR A 519 19.13 -17.69 15.03
C THR A 519 18.20 -17.85 13.81
N CYS A 520 17.67 -19.06 13.65
CA CYS A 520 16.55 -19.34 12.75
C CYS A 520 15.27 -19.40 13.58
N GLU A 521 14.27 -18.64 13.21
CA GLU A 521 12.95 -18.63 13.87
C GLU A 521 11.87 -19.03 12.86
N TYR A 522 10.81 -19.70 13.31
CA TYR A 522 9.66 -20.01 12.47
C TYR A 522 9.07 -18.71 11.90
N LYS A 523 8.81 -18.70 10.61
CA LYS A 523 8.10 -17.60 9.94
C LYS A 523 6.62 -17.96 9.89
N TYR A 524 5.89 -17.50 10.88
CA TYR A 524 4.46 -17.76 11.02
C TYR A 524 3.68 -17.06 9.89
N ASP A 525 2.60 -17.70 9.43
CA ASP A 525 1.70 -17.16 8.41
C ASP A 525 0.46 -16.57 9.10
N GLY A 526 0.57 -15.30 9.49
CA GLY A 526 -0.44 -14.60 10.26
C GLY A 526 -0.52 -13.12 9.92
N GLN A 527 -0.94 -12.33 10.89
CA GLN A 527 -0.95 -10.86 10.81
C GLN A 527 -0.01 -10.29 11.87
N ARG A 528 1.00 -9.56 11.42
CA ARG A 528 1.95 -8.89 12.32
C ARG A 528 1.19 -7.90 13.21
N ALA A 529 1.44 -7.96 14.49
CA ALA A 529 0.79 -7.15 15.51
C ALA A 529 1.83 -6.56 16.47
N GLN A 530 1.93 -5.23 16.50
CA GLN A 530 2.65 -4.51 17.56
C GLN A 530 1.71 -4.37 18.74
N ILE A 531 2.07 -4.94 19.87
CA ILE A 531 1.28 -4.85 21.12
C ILE A 531 1.93 -3.79 22.00
N HIS A 532 1.22 -2.69 22.22
CA HIS A 532 1.65 -1.58 23.06
C HIS A 532 0.84 -1.59 24.37
N VAL A 533 1.53 -1.57 25.48
CA VAL A 533 0.90 -1.37 26.80
C VAL A 533 1.50 -0.11 27.42
N LEU A 534 0.65 0.87 27.70
CA LEU A 534 1.02 2.14 28.32
C LEU A 534 1.15 1.97 29.83
N GLU A 535 1.85 2.87 30.51
CA GLU A 535 2.04 2.84 31.98
C GLU A 535 0.72 2.79 32.75
N GLY A 536 -0.35 3.36 32.21
CA GLY A 536 -1.70 3.30 32.77
C GLY A 536 -2.44 1.98 32.55
N GLY A 537 -1.82 1.01 31.86
CA GLY A 537 -2.41 -0.29 31.54
C GLY A 537 -3.25 -0.30 30.25
N GLU A 538 -3.41 0.83 29.58
CA GLU A 538 -4.11 0.89 28.30
C GLU A 538 -3.35 0.07 27.24
N VAL A 539 -4.08 -0.74 26.48
CA VAL A 539 -3.54 -1.60 25.42
C VAL A 539 -3.90 -1.03 24.05
N LYS A 540 -2.91 -0.92 23.18
CA LYS A 540 -3.08 -0.60 21.75
C LYS A 540 -2.44 -1.70 20.90
N ILE A 541 -3.09 -2.06 19.80
CA ILE A 541 -2.61 -3.09 18.87
C ILE A 541 -2.55 -2.48 17.48
N PHE A 542 -1.36 -2.52 16.87
CA PHE A 542 -1.16 -1.90 15.55
C PHE A 542 -0.74 -2.94 14.50
N SER A 543 -1.23 -2.75 13.27
CA SER A 543 -0.87 -3.59 12.12
C SER A 543 0.56 -3.31 11.64
N ARG A 544 1.06 -4.14 10.71
CA ARG A 544 2.32 -3.93 9.97
C ARG A 544 2.40 -2.52 9.35
N ASN A 545 1.25 -1.97 8.91
CA ASN A 545 1.14 -0.64 8.29
C ASN A 545 0.80 0.48 9.29
N GLN A 546 0.96 0.24 10.58
CA GLN A 546 0.69 1.16 11.71
C GLN A 546 -0.80 1.53 11.88
N GLU A 547 -1.73 0.77 11.28
CA GLU A 547 -3.18 0.96 11.46
C GLU A 547 -3.61 0.48 12.86
N ASP A 548 -4.56 1.15 13.47
CA ASP A 548 -5.10 0.76 14.78
C ASP A 548 -6.04 -0.44 14.63
N ASN A 549 -5.59 -1.60 15.08
CA ASN A 549 -6.33 -2.86 15.11
C ASN A 549 -6.84 -3.22 16.53
N THR A 550 -6.79 -2.29 17.49
CA THR A 550 -7.20 -2.53 18.89
C THR A 550 -8.61 -3.12 18.98
N GLY A 551 -9.57 -2.50 18.26
CA GLY A 551 -10.97 -2.98 18.23
C GLY A 551 -11.20 -4.31 17.50
N LYS A 552 -10.17 -4.84 16.82
CA LYS A 552 -10.22 -6.15 16.15
C LYS A 552 -9.90 -7.30 17.13
N TYR A 553 -9.16 -7.02 18.20
CA TYR A 553 -8.55 -8.03 19.06
C TYR A 553 -8.89 -7.86 20.55
N PRO A 554 -10.18 -7.81 20.95
CA PRO A 554 -10.55 -7.72 22.38
C PRO A 554 -10.09 -8.95 23.18
N ASP A 555 -9.99 -10.11 22.54
CA ASP A 555 -9.46 -11.35 23.11
C ASP A 555 -7.98 -11.22 23.50
N ILE A 556 -7.16 -10.60 22.65
CA ILE A 556 -5.74 -10.33 22.97
C ILE A 556 -5.65 -9.37 24.17
N ILE A 557 -6.45 -8.30 24.16
CA ILE A 557 -6.45 -7.29 25.25
C ILE A 557 -6.72 -7.97 26.60
N SER A 558 -7.70 -8.88 26.66
CA SER A 558 -8.07 -9.60 27.89
C SER A 558 -6.97 -10.53 28.44
N ARG A 559 -6.03 -10.97 27.57
CA ARG A 559 -4.93 -11.86 27.93
C ARG A 559 -3.70 -11.12 28.47
N ILE A 560 -3.54 -9.83 28.18
CA ILE A 560 -2.34 -9.04 28.54
C ILE A 560 -1.96 -9.16 30.00
N PRO A 561 -2.89 -9.06 30.98
CA PRO A 561 -2.51 -9.20 32.39
C PRO A 561 -1.92 -10.55 32.76
N LYS A 562 -2.22 -11.62 32.02
CA LYS A 562 -1.75 -13.00 32.27
C LYS A 562 -0.36 -13.27 31.67
N ILE A 563 -0.02 -12.63 30.57
CA ILE A 563 1.19 -12.93 29.79
C ILE A 563 2.43 -12.17 30.29
N LYS A 564 2.27 -11.18 31.19
CA LYS A 564 3.38 -10.37 31.70
C LYS A 564 3.56 -10.55 33.20
N LEU A 565 4.78 -10.39 33.71
CA LEU A 565 5.06 -10.35 35.13
C LEU A 565 4.53 -9.07 35.76
N PRO A 566 4.22 -9.07 37.09
CA PRO A 566 3.75 -7.86 37.79
C PRO A 566 4.71 -6.67 37.74
N SER A 567 6.01 -6.92 37.58
CA SER A 567 7.07 -5.89 37.43
C SER A 567 7.01 -5.12 36.12
N VAL A 568 6.28 -5.65 35.13
CA VAL A 568 6.17 -5.04 33.80
C VAL A 568 5.01 -4.04 33.79
N THR A 569 5.33 -2.76 33.64
CA THR A 569 4.34 -1.65 33.65
C THR A 569 4.00 -1.17 32.25
N SER A 570 4.98 -1.12 31.34
CA SER A 570 4.80 -0.66 29.96
C SER A 570 5.72 -1.42 29.01
N PHE A 571 5.25 -1.65 27.78
CA PHE A 571 6.05 -2.39 26.80
C PHE A 571 5.54 -2.21 25.36
N ILE A 572 6.41 -2.54 24.41
CA ILE A 572 6.07 -2.75 22.99
C ILE A 572 6.63 -4.11 22.58
N LEU A 573 5.74 -5.04 22.22
CA LEU A 573 6.07 -6.35 21.65
C LEU A 573 5.83 -6.37 20.16
N ASP A 574 6.72 -7.02 19.42
CA ASP A 574 6.55 -7.33 18.00
C ASP A 574 6.17 -8.82 17.88
N THR A 575 4.97 -9.08 17.38
CA THR A 575 4.36 -10.41 17.39
C THR A 575 3.72 -10.74 16.03
N GLU A 576 3.44 -12.01 15.80
CA GLU A 576 2.56 -12.48 14.73
C GLU A 576 1.30 -13.07 15.37
N ALA A 577 0.13 -12.57 15.00
CA ALA A 577 -1.18 -13.11 15.41
C ALA A 577 -1.59 -14.15 14.39
N VAL A 578 -1.71 -15.40 14.81
CA VAL A 578 -1.93 -16.57 13.95
C VAL A 578 -3.24 -17.26 14.37
N ALA A 579 -4.03 -17.71 13.39
CA ALA A 579 -5.26 -18.48 13.68
C ALA A 579 -4.89 -19.80 14.36
N TRP A 580 -5.59 -20.09 15.47
CA TRP A 580 -5.31 -21.25 16.33
C TRP A 580 -6.55 -22.09 16.55
N ASP A 581 -6.40 -23.38 16.37
CA ASP A 581 -7.43 -24.36 16.70
C ASP A 581 -7.22 -24.84 18.15
N ARG A 582 -8.18 -24.57 19.02
CA ARG A 582 -8.10 -24.93 20.45
C ARG A 582 -8.31 -26.42 20.69
N GLU A 583 -9.13 -27.04 19.87
CA GLU A 583 -9.47 -28.48 20.01
C GLU A 583 -8.31 -29.35 19.51
N LYS A 584 -7.80 -29.03 18.33
CA LYS A 584 -6.69 -29.76 17.72
C LYS A 584 -5.30 -29.28 18.16
N LYS A 585 -5.22 -28.18 18.90
CA LYS A 585 -3.98 -27.56 19.40
C LYS A 585 -2.96 -27.31 18.29
N GLN A 586 -3.41 -26.73 17.19
CA GLN A 586 -2.55 -26.52 16.01
C GLN A 586 -2.83 -25.19 15.30
N ILE A 587 -1.85 -24.71 14.53
CA ILE A 587 -1.96 -23.53 13.67
C ILE A 587 -2.93 -23.82 12.53
N GLN A 588 -3.88 -22.91 12.28
CA GLN A 588 -4.80 -22.95 11.14
C GLN A 588 -4.25 -22.12 9.98
N PRO A 589 -4.63 -22.45 8.73
CA PRO A 589 -4.22 -21.66 7.57
C PRO A 589 -4.61 -20.16 7.67
N PHE A 590 -3.81 -19.28 7.08
CA PHE A 590 -4.02 -17.83 7.07
C PHE A 590 -5.42 -17.43 6.60
N GLN A 591 -6.00 -18.18 5.65
CA GLN A 591 -7.34 -17.90 5.13
C GLN A 591 -8.40 -17.87 6.25
N VAL A 592 -8.26 -18.71 7.28
CA VAL A 592 -9.16 -18.74 8.45
C VAL A 592 -9.08 -17.40 9.18
N LEU A 593 -7.87 -16.88 9.40
CA LEU A 593 -7.67 -15.57 10.04
C LEU A 593 -8.33 -14.43 9.26
N THR A 594 -8.36 -14.50 7.92
CA THR A 594 -8.96 -13.45 7.08
C THR A 594 -10.49 -13.37 7.20
N THR A 595 -11.15 -14.43 7.67
CA THR A 595 -12.61 -14.43 7.88
C THR A 595 -13.01 -13.67 9.14
N ARG A 596 -12.07 -13.39 10.05
CA ARG A 596 -12.32 -12.67 11.30
C ARG A 596 -12.83 -11.25 11.04
N LYS A 597 -13.90 -10.86 11.75
CA LYS A 597 -14.49 -9.51 11.67
C LYS A 597 -13.41 -8.44 11.93
N ARG A 598 -13.40 -7.37 11.17
CA ARG A 598 -12.29 -6.40 11.14
C ARG A 598 -12.43 -5.20 12.09
N LYS A 599 -13.65 -4.82 12.45
CA LYS A 599 -13.91 -3.62 13.27
C LYS A 599 -14.98 -3.92 14.32
N GLU A 600 -14.82 -3.33 15.49
CA GLU A 600 -15.80 -3.36 16.61
C GLU A 600 -16.26 -4.79 16.92
N VAL A 601 -15.30 -5.66 17.18
CA VAL A 601 -15.55 -7.08 17.46
C VAL A 601 -15.95 -7.24 18.92
N ASP A 602 -17.12 -7.82 19.15
CA ASP A 602 -17.50 -8.27 20.49
C ASP A 602 -16.76 -9.59 20.79
N ALA A 603 -16.21 -9.72 22.00
CA ALA A 603 -15.47 -10.92 22.41
C ALA A 603 -16.32 -12.20 22.29
N SER A 604 -17.63 -12.09 22.50
CA SER A 604 -18.59 -13.22 22.39
C SER A 604 -18.85 -13.67 20.93
N GLU A 605 -18.54 -12.81 19.96
CA GLU A 605 -18.72 -13.12 18.53
C GLU A 605 -17.51 -13.75 17.88
N ILE A 606 -16.41 -13.92 18.63
CA ILE A 606 -15.14 -14.43 18.09
C ILE A 606 -15.24 -15.93 17.83
N GLN A 607 -15.31 -16.30 16.57
CA GLN A 607 -15.27 -17.70 16.13
C GLN A 607 -13.83 -18.16 15.84
N VAL A 608 -13.00 -17.30 15.26
CA VAL A 608 -11.60 -17.60 14.95
C VAL A 608 -10.71 -17.16 16.11
N GLN A 609 -10.16 -18.12 16.83
CA GLN A 609 -9.21 -17.87 17.93
C GLN A 609 -7.83 -17.52 17.34
N VAL A 610 -7.03 -16.75 18.07
CA VAL A 610 -5.65 -16.41 17.68
C VAL A 610 -4.68 -16.72 18.80
N CYS A 611 -3.47 -17.18 18.41
CA CYS A 611 -2.30 -17.27 19.28
C CYS A 611 -1.30 -16.18 18.86
N LEU A 612 -0.68 -15.52 19.82
CA LEU A 612 0.40 -14.55 19.58
C LEU A 612 1.75 -15.24 19.66
N TYR A 613 2.52 -15.15 18.60
CA TYR A 613 3.92 -15.62 18.54
C TYR A 613 4.84 -14.41 18.68
N ALA A 614 5.43 -14.23 19.85
CA ALA A 614 6.30 -13.09 20.17
C ALA A 614 7.73 -13.35 19.73
N PHE A 615 8.26 -12.49 18.85
CA PHE A 615 9.61 -12.66 18.30
C PHE A 615 10.56 -11.48 18.57
N ASP A 616 10.07 -10.38 19.18
CA ASP A 616 10.93 -9.26 19.57
C ASP A 616 10.27 -8.40 20.66
N LEU A 617 11.12 -7.79 21.50
CA LEU A 617 10.74 -6.83 22.53
C LEU A 617 11.44 -5.50 22.24
N ILE A 618 10.66 -4.47 21.96
CA ILE A 618 11.14 -3.18 21.44
C ILE A 618 11.31 -2.14 22.54
N PHE A 619 10.46 -2.22 23.58
CA PHE A 619 10.39 -1.25 24.67
C PHE A 619 9.93 -1.97 25.96
N LEU A 620 10.54 -1.59 27.08
CA LEU A 620 10.20 -2.19 28.39
C LEU A 620 10.38 -1.14 29.50
N ASN A 621 9.31 -0.88 30.29
CA ASN A 621 9.35 -0.08 31.52
C ASN A 621 10.08 1.27 31.36
N GLY A 622 9.75 2.04 30.33
CA GLY A 622 10.34 3.36 30.09
C GLY A 622 11.60 3.35 29.23
N GLU A 623 12.16 2.17 28.91
CA GLU A 623 13.41 2.06 28.14
C GLU A 623 13.17 1.51 26.73
N SER A 624 13.74 2.19 25.71
CA SER A 624 13.80 1.69 24.33
C SER A 624 14.92 0.65 24.17
N LEU A 625 14.56 -0.53 23.68
CA LEU A 625 15.49 -1.64 23.47
C LEU A 625 16.00 -1.74 22.03
N THR A 626 15.64 -0.81 21.16
CA THR A 626 15.98 -0.84 19.72
C THR A 626 17.48 -0.91 19.45
N ARG A 627 18.29 -0.35 20.33
CA ARG A 627 19.77 -0.35 20.21
C ARG A 627 20.44 -1.54 20.88
N GLN A 628 19.69 -2.33 21.65
CA GLN A 628 20.20 -3.57 22.27
C GLN A 628 20.31 -4.68 21.21
N PRO A 629 21.29 -5.62 21.33
CA PRO A 629 21.35 -6.78 20.43
C PRO A 629 20.14 -7.71 20.64
N LEU A 630 19.79 -8.49 19.62
CA LEU A 630 18.64 -9.42 19.65
C LEU A 630 18.74 -10.43 20.79
N SER A 631 19.94 -10.94 21.07
CA SER A 631 20.21 -11.84 22.20
C SER A 631 19.69 -11.26 23.52
N ARG A 632 19.99 -9.98 23.80
CA ARG A 632 19.54 -9.26 25.00
C ARG A 632 18.03 -9.01 24.98
N ARG A 633 17.46 -8.57 23.83
CA ARG A 633 16.02 -8.35 23.68
C ARG A 633 15.23 -9.66 23.89
N ARG A 634 15.73 -10.76 23.32
CA ARG A 634 15.14 -12.12 23.46
C ARG A 634 15.24 -12.61 24.91
N GLN A 635 16.36 -12.35 25.61
CA GLN A 635 16.53 -12.65 27.03
C GLN A 635 15.50 -11.91 27.87
N LEU A 636 15.39 -10.59 27.71
CA LEU A 636 14.41 -9.75 28.42
C LEU A 636 12.97 -10.18 28.14
N LEU A 637 12.67 -10.58 26.90
CA LEU A 637 11.36 -11.11 26.53
C LEU A 637 11.02 -12.34 27.39
N ARG A 638 11.94 -13.30 27.48
CA ARG A 638 11.75 -14.55 28.26
C ARG A 638 11.73 -14.32 29.76
N GLU A 639 12.48 -13.34 30.27
CA GLU A 639 12.55 -12.99 31.70
C GLU A 639 11.28 -12.27 32.22
N ASN A 640 10.55 -11.56 31.33
CA ASN A 640 9.47 -10.65 31.73
C ASN A 640 8.08 -11.10 31.28
N PHE A 641 7.98 -12.15 30.45
CA PHE A 641 6.71 -12.64 29.92
C PHE A 641 6.56 -14.15 30.15
N VAL A 642 5.30 -14.60 30.22
CA VAL A 642 4.95 -15.99 30.53
C VAL A 642 4.17 -16.59 29.36
N GLU A 643 4.63 -17.75 28.87
CA GLU A 643 3.96 -18.48 27.79
C GLU A 643 2.67 -19.12 28.28
N THR A 644 1.65 -19.08 27.43
CA THR A 644 0.37 -19.80 27.62
C THR A 644 -0.01 -20.42 26.27
N GLU A 645 -0.03 -21.73 26.19
CA GLU A 645 -0.35 -22.50 24.99
C GLU A 645 -1.64 -22.01 24.34
N GLY A 646 -1.60 -21.73 23.04
CA GLY A 646 -2.74 -21.27 22.26
C GLY A 646 -3.15 -19.80 22.49
N GLU A 647 -2.47 -19.09 23.42
CA GLU A 647 -2.74 -17.67 23.69
C GLU A 647 -1.53 -16.77 23.41
N PHE A 648 -0.37 -17.13 23.99
CA PHE A 648 0.88 -16.36 23.83
C PHE A 648 2.09 -17.29 23.98
N VAL A 649 2.92 -17.34 22.96
CA VAL A 649 4.10 -18.22 22.90
C VAL A 649 5.27 -17.46 22.27
N PHE A 650 6.50 -17.75 22.70
CA PHE A 650 7.69 -17.20 22.05
C PHE A 650 7.90 -17.89 20.70
N ALA A 651 8.44 -17.17 19.73
CA ALA A 651 8.73 -17.73 18.41
C ALA A 651 9.71 -18.91 18.56
N THR A 652 9.35 -20.06 18.00
CA THR A 652 10.18 -21.26 17.97
C THR A 652 11.49 -20.95 17.25
N SER A 653 12.63 -21.21 17.89
CA SER A 653 13.94 -20.77 17.41
C SER A 653 14.99 -21.85 17.55
N LEU A 654 15.98 -21.80 16.64
CA LEU A 654 17.13 -22.70 16.60
C LEU A 654 18.41 -21.88 16.35
N ASP A 655 19.31 -21.90 17.30
CA ASP A 655 20.62 -21.23 17.22
C ASP A 655 21.64 -22.24 16.69
N THR A 656 21.93 -22.22 15.36
CA THR A 656 22.85 -23.17 14.72
C THR A 656 23.45 -22.58 13.43
N LYS A 657 24.64 -23.07 13.04
CA LYS A 657 25.27 -22.80 11.75
C LYS A 657 25.34 -24.06 10.89
N ASP A 658 24.81 -25.17 11.39
CA ASP A 658 24.79 -26.47 10.68
C ASP A 658 23.72 -26.46 9.58
N ILE A 659 24.16 -26.71 8.36
CA ILE A 659 23.29 -26.71 7.15
C ILE A 659 22.17 -27.74 7.26
N GLU A 660 22.50 -28.92 7.75
CA GLU A 660 21.55 -30.05 7.85
C GLU A 660 20.46 -29.74 8.87
N GLN A 661 20.86 -29.21 10.04
CA GLN A 661 19.91 -28.77 11.08
C GLN A 661 19.00 -27.63 10.58
N ILE A 662 19.55 -26.65 9.84
CA ILE A 662 18.74 -25.55 9.27
C ILE A 662 17.74 -26.10 8.24
N ALA A 663 18.18 -27.05 7.40
CA ALA A 663 17.30 -27.67 6.39
C ALA A 663 16.16 -28.46 7.05
N GLU A 664 16.48 -29.26 8.08
CA GLU A 664 15.50 -30.03 8.86
C GLU A 664 14.51 -29.09 9.58
N PHE A 665 15.02 -28.03 10.20
CA PHE A 665 14.21 -27.02 10.89
C PHE A 665 13.28 -26.26 9.91
N LEU A 666 13.77 -25.98 8.70
CA LEU A 666 12.95 -25.40 7.62
C LEU A 666 11.82 -26.36 7.21
N GLU A 667 12.14 -27.63 7.03
CA GLU A 667 11.14 -28.66 6.68
C GLU A 667 10.09 -28.80 7.79
N GLN A 668 10.55 -28.83 9.05
CA GLN A 668 9.65 -28.90 10.19
C GLN A 668 8.74 -27.67 10.29
N SER A 669 9.27 -26.46 10.04
CA SER A 669 8.47 -25.23 10.06
C SER A 669 7.31 -25.26 9.04
N VAL A 670 7.55 -25.87 7.87
CA VAL A 670 6.52 -26.06 6.82
C VAL A 670 5.48 -27.10 7.26
N LYS A 671 5.91 -28.19 7.91
CA LYS A 671 4.99 -29.20 8.49
C LYS A 671 4.11 -28.58 9.58
N ASP A 672 4.67 -27.68 10.38
CA ASP A 672 3.96 -26.94 11.44
C ASP A 672 3.15 -25.74 10.90
N SER A 673 2.84 -25.73 9.61
CA SER A 673 1.99 -24.75 8.92
C SER A 673 2.56 -23.32 8.91
N CYS A 674 3.89 -23.17 8.91
CA CYS A 674 4.59 -21.88 8.75
C CYS A 674 5.09 -21.68 7.30
N GLU A 675 5.38 -20.42 6.92
CA GLU A 675 5.89 -20.07 5.58
C GLU A 675 7.33 -20.51 5.33
N GLY A 676 8.07 -20.82 6.39
CA GLY A 676 9.50 -21.10 6.37
C GLY A 676 10.20 -20.48 7.58
N LEU A 677 11.36 -19.86 7.39
CA LEU A 677 12.18 -19.32 8.48
C LEU A 677 12.49 -17.82 8.34
N MET A 678 12.60 -17.16 9.48
CA MET A 678 13.26 -15.87 9.67
C MET A 678 14.64 -16.13 10.25
N VAL A 679 15.69 -15.65 9.59
CA VAL A 679 17.07 -15.80 10.08
C VAL A 679 17.56 -14.40 10.52
N LYS A 680 17.99 -14.32 11.79
CA LYS A 680 18.35 -13.03 12.45
C LYS A 680 19.70 -13.12 13.11
N THR A 681 20.55 -12.08 12.97
CA THR A 681 21.80 -11.95 13.73
C THR A 681 21.51 -11.78 15.21
N LEU A 682 22.33 -12.37 16.10
CA LEU A 682 22.12 -12.39 17.55
C LEU A 682 22.78 -11.20 18.26
N ASP A 683 24.05 -10.95 17.99
CA ASP A 683 24.85 -9.98 18.73
C ASP A 683 25.50 -8.91 17.85
N VAL A 684 26.14 -9.30 16.74
CA VAL A 684 26.83 -8.39 15.82
C VAL A 684 25.80 -7.74 14.90
N ASP A 685 25.76 -6.40 14.89
CA ASP A 685 24.82 -5.59 14.10
C ASP A 685 23.35 -5.98 14.32
N ALA A 686 23.03 -6.59 15.48
CA ALA A 686 21.74 -7.20 15.78
C ALA A 686 20.71 -6.24 16.40
N THR A 687 20.85 -4.94 16.18
CA THR A 687 19.92 -3.90 16.62
C THR A 687 18.57 -3.99 15.85
N TYR A 688 17.53 -3.46 16.44
CA TYR A 688 16.22 -3.37 15.75
C TYR A 688 16.24 -2.14 14.83
N GLU A 689 16.44 -2.37 13.55
CA GLU A 689 16.55 -1.31 12.52
C GLU A 689 15.14 -0.88 12.04
N ILE A 690 14.57 0.09 12.73
CA ILE A 690 13.21 0.62 12.49
C ILE A 690 13.05 1.02 11.01
N ALA A 691 11.95 0.60 10.37
CA ALA A 691 11.55 0.92 8.99
C ALA A 691 12.51 0.40 7.91
N LYS A 692 13.54 -0.35 8.27
CA LYS A 692 14.56 -0.81 7.32
C LYS A 692 14.29 -2.26 6.89
N ARG A 693 14.41 -2.52 5.59
CA ARG A 693 14.57 -3.89 5.09
C ARG A 693 16.04 -4.25 5.31
N SER A 694 16.28 -4.84 6.47
CA SER A 694 17.63 -5.08 6.98
C SER A 694 18.26 -6.34 6.37
N HIS A 695 19.55 -6.28 6.15
CA HIS A 695 20.37 -7.45 5.81
C HIS A 695 20.67 -8.35 7.03
N ASN A 696 20.37 -7.86 8.25
CA ASN A 696 20.52 -8.60 9.51
C ASN A 696 19.31 -9.48 9.84
N TRP A 697 18.21 -9.29 9.08
CA TRP A 697 17.03 -10.15 9.06
C TRP A 697 16.84 -10.69 7.64
N LEU A 698 16.88 -12.01 7.51
CA LEU A 698 16.67 -12.69 6.23
C LEU A 698 15.40 -13.56 6.32
N LYS A 699 14.63 -13.63 5.25
CA LYS A 699 13.48 -14.55 5.16
C LYS A 699 13.78 -15.65 4.15
N LEU A 700 13.67 -16.88 4.60
CA LEU A 700 13.87 -18.09 3.82
C LEU A 700 12.52 -18.79 3.71
N LYS A 701 11.91 -18.72 2.55
CA LYS A 701 10.60 -19.34 2.29
C LYS A 701 10.74 -20.52 1.35
N LYS A 702 9.86 -21.51 1.49
CA LYS A 702 9.76 -22.65 0.57
C LYS A 702 9.60 -22.19 -0.89
N ASP A 703 8.76 -21.20 -1.14
CA ASP A 703 8.47 -20.70 -2.49
C ASP A 703 9.62 -19.89 -3.13
N TYR A 704 10.64 -19.51 -2.36
CA TYR A 704 11.83 -18.81 -2.88
C TYR A 704 12.93 -19.77 -3.38
N LEU A 705 12.87 -21.04 -2.97
CA LEU A 705 13.86 -22.04 -3.38
C LEU A 705 13.68 -22.41 -4.85
N ASP A 706 14.77 -22.37 -5.61
CA ASP A 706 14.75 -22.75 -7.02
C ASP A 706 14.45 -24.26 -7.17
N GLY A 707 13.54 -24.61 -8.05
CA GLY A 707 13.15 -26.00 -8.32
C GLY A 707 12.26 -26.64 -7.26
N VAL A 708 11.84 -25.88 -6.23
CA VAL A 708 10.90 -26.34 -5.20
C VAL A 708 9.57 -25.60 -5.39
N GLY A 709 8.48 -26.32 -5.28
CA GLY A 709 7.12 -25.81 -5.46
C GLY A 709 6.50 -26.25 -6.78
N ASP A 710 5.21 -26.45 -6.75
CA ASP A 710 4.45 -26.91 -7.91
C ASP A 710 4.24 -25.78 -8.90
N THR A 711 4.33 -26.11 -10.18
CA THR A 711 3.94 -25.20 -11.26
C THR A 711 2.66 -25.72 -11.92
N LEU A 712 1.86 -24.79 -12.43
CA LEU A 712 0.64 -25.10 -13.16
C LEU A 712 0.76 -24.53 -14.57
N ASP A 713 0.31 -25.27 -15.56
CA ASP A 713 0.18 -24.81 -16.93
C ASP A 713 -1.26 -24.32 -17.12
N LEU A 714 -1.43 -23.03 -17.33
CA LEU A 714 -2.74 -22.36 -17.33
C LEU A 714 -3.01 -21.61 -18.62
N VAL A 715 -4.26 -21.61 -19.06
CA VAL A 715 -4.71 -20.96 -20.30
C VAL A 715 -4.99 -19.47 -20.06
N VAL A 716 -4.48 -18.60 -20.91
CA VAL A 716 -4.73 -17.15 -20.86
C VAL A 716 -6.10 -16.87 -21.53
N ILE A 717 -7.09 -16.45 -20.73
CA ILE A 717 -8.48 -16.23 -21.18
C ILE A 717 -8.89 -14.75 -21.20
N GLY A 718 -8.10 -13.86 -20.61
CA GLY A 718 -8.41 -12.44 -20.59
C GLY A 718 -7.25 -11.59 -20.13
N ALA A 719 -7.33 -10.27 -20.38
CA ALA A 719 -6.30 -9.29 -20.04
C ALA A 719 -6.89 -8.04 -19.42
N TYR A 720 -6.16 -7.46 -18.46
CA TYR A 720 -6.52 -6.22 -17.77
C TYR A 720 -5.58 -5.11 -18.22
N LEU A 721 -6.14 -3.95 -18.52
CA LEU A 721 -5.38 -2.77 -18.93
C LEU A 721 -4.48 -2.28 -17.77
N GLY A 722 -3.26 -1.99 -18.08
CA GLY A 722 -2.26 -1.54 -17.14
C GLY A 722 -2.53 -0.11 -16.63
N ARG A 723 -2.11 0.16 -15.41
CA ARG A 723 -2.22 1.50 -14.78
C ARG A 723 -0.82 2.00 -14.43
N GLY A 724 -0.67 3.32 -14.35
CA GLY A 724 0.60 3.95 -14.01
C GLY A 724 1.69 3.69 -15.06
N LYS A 725 2.81 3.11 -14.67
CA LYS A 725 3.94 2.76 -15.58
C LYS A 725 3.56 1.76 -16.68
N ARG A 726 2.49 0.97 -16.42
CA ARG A 726 1.98 -0.03 -17.38
C ARG A 726 0.80 0.48 -18.20
N ALA A 727 0.45 1.78 -18.13
CA ALA A 727 -0.61 2.38 -18.94
C ALA A 727 -0.30 2.23 -20.44
N GLY A 728 -1.33 1.94 -21.25
CA GLY A 728 -1.20 1.73 -22.69
C GLY A 728 -0.87 0.29 -23.11
N ARG A 729 -0.67 -0.60 -22.15
CA ARG A 729 -0.44 -2.05 -22.39
C ARG A 729 -1.17 -2.89 -21.32
N TYR A 730 -1.14 -4.21 -21.45
CA TYR A 730 -1.72 -5.09 -20.44
C TYR A 730 -0.84 -5.09 -19.18
N GLY A 731 -1.46 -5.00 -18.01
CA GLY A 731 -0.79 -4.98 -16.71
C GLY A 731 -1.09 -6.21 -15.85
N GLY A 732 -2.01 -7.07 -16.33
CA GLY A 732 -2.39 -8.31 -15.67
C GLY A 732 -3.24 -9.18 -16.58
N PHE A 733 -3.36 -10.45 -16.25
CA PHE A 733 -4.00 -11.48 -17.08
C PHE A 733 -4.91 -12.37 -16.24
N LEU A 734 -6.00 -12.82 -16.82
CA LEU A 734 -6.93 -13.80 -16.23
C LEU A 734 -6.57 -15.16 -16.80
N LEU A 735 -6.32 -16.13 -15.91
CA LEU A 735 -5.89 -17.49 -16.28
C LEU A 735 -6.93 -18.52 -15.85
N ALA A 736 -6.99 -19.62 -16.58
CA ALA A 736 -7.92 -20.73 -16.35
C ALA A 736 -7.23 -22.09 -16.35
N ALA A 737 -7.77 -23.01 -15.52
CA ALA A 737 -7.50 -24.43 -15.59
C ALA A 737 -8.50 -25.08 -16.54
N TYR A 738 -8.16 -26.25 -17.08
CA TYR A 738 -9.04 -27.03 -17.96
C TYR A 738 -9.83 -28.06 -17.14
N ASP A 739 -11.12 -28.16 -17.39
CA ASP A 739 -11.98 -29.13 -16.75
C ASP A 739 -12.33 -30.23 -17.78
N GLU A 740 -11.79 -31.42 -17.59
CA GLU A 740 -11.91 -32.55 -18.55
C GLU A 740 -13.35 -33.08 -18.63
N GLU A 741 -14.09 -33.06 -17.51
CA GLU A 741 -15.45 -33.61 -17.45
C GLU A 741 -16.47 -32.74 -18.23
N SER A 742 -16.37 -31.42 -18.09
CA SER A 742 -17.29 -30.45 -18.76
C SER A 742 -16.73 -29.88 -20.06
N GLU A 743 -15.46 -30.15 -20.40
CA GLU A 743 -14.69 -29.55 -21.51
C GLU A 743 -14.67 -28.01 -21.42
N GLU A 744 -14.49 -27.47 -20.17
CA GLU A 744 -14.56 -26.03 -19.90
C GLU A 744 -13.24 -25.48 -19.39
N LEU A 745 -13.02 -24.19 -19.63
CA LEU A 745 -11.92 -23.42 -19.04
C LEU A 745 -12.45 -22.66 -17.83
N GLN A 746 -12.03 -23.04 -16.63
CA GLN A 746 -12.47 -22.48 -15.35
C GLN A 746 -11.45 -21.49 -14.80
N ALA A 747 -11.80 -20.22 -14.66
CA ALA A 747 -10.91 -19.20 -14.14
C ALA A 747 -10.35 -19.58 -12.75
N ILE A 748 -9.01 -19.40 -12.58
CA ILE A 748 -8.31 -19.82 -11.36
C ILE A 748 -7.55 -18.67 -10.66
N CYS A 749 -7.01 -17.72 -11.42
CA CYS A 749 -6.27 -16.60 -10.81
C CYS A 749 -6.14 -15.40 -11.75
N LYS A 750 -5.81 -14.27 -11.13
CA LYS A 750 -5.31 -13.07 -11.81
C LYS A 750 -3.80 -13.03 -11.64
N LEU A 751 -3.06 -12.88 -12.74
CA LEU A 751 -1.61 -12.89 -12.78
C LEU A 751 -1.08 -11.50 -13.20
N GLY A 752 -0.22 -10.88 -12.41
CA GLY A 752 0.38 -9.57 -12.72
C GLY A 752 1.85 -9.47 -12.34
N THR A 753 2.45 -10.57 -11.91
CA THR A 753 3.84 -10.64 -11.41
C THR A 753 4.63 -11.74 -12.12
N GLY A 754 5.95 -11.62 -12.07
CA GLY A 754 6.88 -12.53 -12.73
C GLY A 754 7.35 -12.04 -14.10
N PHE A 755 6.89 -10.89 -14.55
CA PHE A 755 7.22 -10.30 -15.85
C PHE A 755 8.23 -9.16 -15.72
N SER A 756 9.15 -9.07 -16.66
CA SER A 756 9.90 -7.84 -16.93
C SER A 756 9.01 -6.86 -17.74
N ASP A 757 9.43 -5.61 -17.86
CA ASP A 757 8.69 -4.60 -18.65
C ASP A 757 8.72 -4.95 -20.15
N ASP A 758 9.80 -5.57 -20.64
CA ASP A 758 9.94 -6.00 -22.02
C ASP A 758 9.00 -7.17 -22.35
N GLU A 759 8.94 -8.19 -21.46
CA GLU A 759 8.00 -9.32 -21.59
C GLU A 759 6.54 -8.86 -21.58
N LEU A 760 6.19 -7.88 -20.73
CA LEU A 760 4.82 -7.34 -20.72
C LEU A 760 4.46 -6.65 -22.04
N GLU A 761 5.43 -5.98 -22.67
CA GLU A 761 5.23 -5.37 -23.99
C GLU A 761 5.06 -6.44 -25.07
N GLU A 762 5.91 -7.48 -25.08
CA GLU A 762 5.83 -8.61 -26.00
C GLU A 762 4.47 -9.33 -25.88
N HIS A 763 4.03 -9.63 -24.65
CA HIS A 763 2.73 -10.25 -24.41
C HIS A 763 1.57 -9.33 -24.81
N HIS A 764 1.69 -8.01 -24.61
CA HIS A 764 0.68 -7.06 -25.06
C HIS A 764 0.51 -7.11 -26.59
N GLN A 765 1.61 -7.10 -27.33
CA GLN A 765 1.57 -7.12 -28.81
C GLN A 765 1.04 -8.46 -29.36
N SER A 766 1.50 -9.59 -28.80
CA SER A 766 1.04 -10.93 -29.24
C SER A 766 -0.42 -11.19 -28.90
N LEU A 767 -0.86 -10.88 -27.69
CA LEU A 767 -2.23 -11.15 -27.22
C LEU A 767 -3.27 -10.17 -27.78
N LYS A 768 -2.86 -9.00 -28.20
CA LYS A 768 -3.76 -8.00 -28.81
C LYS A 768 -4.46 -8.53 -30.08
N ALA A 769 -3.81 -9.42 -30.82
CA ALA A 769 -4.37 -10.07 -32.01
C ALA A 769 -5.47 -11.09 -31.65
N LEU A 770 -5.54 -11.54 -30.40
CA LEU A 770 -6.46 -12.57 -29.92
C LEU A 770 -7.70 -11.98 -29.22
N VAL A 771 -7.89 -10.67 -29.24
CA VAL A 771 -9.00 -10.01 -28.52
C VAL A 771 -10.36 -10.40 -29.10
N LEU A 772 -11.26 -10.81 -28.22
CA LEU A 772 -12.65 -11.16 -28.55
C LEU A 772 -13.62 -10.15 -27.93
N PRO A 773 -14.79 -9.92 -28.57
CA PRO A 773 -15.82 -9.04 -28.01
C PRO A 773 -16.52 -9.64 -26.77
N THR A 774 -16.61 -10.98 -26.71
CA THR A 774 -17.24 -11.72 -25.61
C THR A 774 -16.43 -12.99 -25.34
N PRO A 775 -16.49 -13.57 -24.13
CA PRO A 775 -15.79 -14.84 -23.85
C PRO A 775 -16.37 -15.98 -24.67
N ARG A 776 -15.55 -16.99 -24.91
CA ARG A 776 -16.03 -18.25 -25.50
C ARG A 776 -17.07 -18.90 -24.60
N PRO A 777 -18.09 -19.62 -25.14
CA PRO A 777 -19.15 -20.25 -24.32
C PRO A 777 -18.65 -21.25 -23.28
N TYR A 778 -17.50 -21.87 -23.53
CA TYR A 778 -16.88 -22.84 -22.64
C TYR A 778 -15.94 -22.21 -21.59
N VAL A 779 -15.93 -20.89 -21.42
CA VAL A 779 -15.16 -20.18 -20.40
C VAL A 779 -16.06 -19.90 -19.19
N ARG A 780 -15.67 -20.36 -18.01
CA ARG A 780 -16.40 -20.15 -16.75
C ARG A 780 -15.67 -19.14 -15.87
N ILE A 781 -16.40 -18.09 -15.52
CA ILE A 781 -15.89 -17.01 -14.64
C ILE A 781 -17.00 -16.51 -13.71
N ASP A 782 -16.61 -15.85 -12.64
CA ASP A 782 -17.48 -14.96 -11.87
C ASP A 782 -17.38 -13.53 -12.45
N GLY A 783 -18.50 -12.84 -12.56
CA GLY A 783 -18.57 -11.47 -13.07
C GLY A 783 -17.66 -10.47 -12.33
N ALA A 784 -17.31 -10.76 -11.08
CA ALA A 784 -16.43 -9.93 -10.26
C ALA A 784 -14.98 -9.86 -10.79
N VAL A 785 -14.54 -10.86 -11.59
CA VAL A 785 -13.19 -10.93 -12.16
C VAL A 785 -13.15 -10.72 -13.68
N ALA A 786 -14.23 -10.21 -14.27
CA ALA A 786 -14.28 -9.96 -15.71
C ALA A 786 -13.09 -9.08 -16.16
N PRO A 787 -12.36 -9.45 -17.22
CA PRO A 787 -11.21 -8.69 -17.72
C PRO A 787 -11.67 -7.49 -18.57
N ASP A 788 -10.76 -6.57 -18.84
CA ASP A 788 -11.02 -5.45 -19.76
C ASP A 788 -11.11 -5.94 -21.23
N HIS A 789 -10.30 -6.94 -21.57
CA HIS A 789 -10.33 -7.59 -22.90
C HIS A 789 -10.41 -9.11 -22.74
N TRP A 790 -11.38 -9.73 -23.37
CA TRP A 790 -11.44 -11.20 -23.54
C TRP A 790 -10.43 -11.61 -24.60
N LEU A 791 -9.81 -12.76 -24.41
CA LEU A 791 -8.81 -13.31 -25.33
C LEU A 791 -9.25 -14.69 -25.82
N ASP A 792 -8.93 -15.00 -27.08
CA ASP A 792 -9.13 -16.34 -27.61
C ASP A 792 -8.22 -17.32 -26.87
N PRO A 793 -8.78 -18.37 -26.22
CA PRO A 793 -7.98 -19.26 -25.37
C PRO A 793 -7.07 -20.18 -26.20
N SER A 794 -5.91 -19.69 -26.59
CA SER A 794 -4.95 -20.40 -27.45
C SER A 794 -3.53 -20.40 -26.88
N VAL A 795 -3.31 -19.70 -25.76
CA VAL A 795 -1.97 -19.53 -25.16
C VAL A 795 -1.93 -20.15 -23.78
N VAL A 796 -0.96 -21.02 -23.53
CA VAL A 796 -0.73 -21.67 -22.25
C VAL A 796 0.55 -21.10 -21.60
N TRP A 797 0.47 -20.75 -20.32
CA TRP A 797 1.61 -20.23 -19.54
C TRP A 797 1.90 -21.14 -18.34
N GLU A 798 3.20 -21.38 -18.10
CA GLU A 798 3.66 -22.02 -16.86
C GLU A 798 3.70 -20.95 -15.76
N VAL A 799 3.02 -21.23 -14.65
CA VAL A 799 2.83 -20.30 -13.52
C VAL A 799 3.22 -21.02 -12.22
N LYS A 800 4.08 -20.39 -11.43
CA LYS A 800 4.43 -20.84 -10.08
C LYS A 800 3.54 -20.15 -9.06
N CYS A 801 3.12 -20.83 -8.01
CA CYS A 801 2.41 -20.22 -6.87
C CYS A 801 3.05 -20.67 -5.55
N ALA A 802 2.74 -19.94 -4.48
CA ALA A 802 3.16 -20.30 -3.12
C ALA A 802 2.28 -21.43 -2.56
N ASP A 803 0.97 -21.27 -2.70
CA ASP A 803 -0.05 -22.19 -2.18
C ASP A 803 -1.33 -22.11 -3.04
N LEU A 804 -2.22 -23.03 -2.79
CA LEU A 804 -3.59 -23.05 -3.31
C LEU A 804 -4.57 -22.75 -2.16
N SER A 805 -5.64 -22.04 -2.43
CA SER A 805 -6.63 -21.66 -1.42
C SER A 805 -8.06 -21.75 -1.95
N LEU A 806 -9.01 -22.07 -1.09
CA LEU A 806 -10.45 -22.05 -1.45
C LEU A 806 -10.89 -20.62 -1.74
N SER A 807 -11.65 -20.44 -2.79
CA SER A 807 -12.11 -19.14 -3.26
C SER A 807 -13.60 -19.14 -3.58
N PRO A 808 -14.37 -18.17 -3.07
CA PRO A 808 -15.76 -18.01 -3.47
C PRO A 808 -15.93 -17.38 -4.86
N ILE A 809 -14.84 -16.86 -5.45
CA ILE A 809 -14.86 -16.09 -6.71
C ILE A 809 -14.41 -16.95 -7.89
N TYR A 810 -13.27 -17.62 -7.75
CA TYR A 810 -12.70 -18.43 -8.84
C TYR A 810 -13.38 -19.82 -8.88
N PRO A 811 -13.91 -20.22 -10.05
CA PRO A 811 -14.66 -21.50 -10.16
C PRO A 811 -13.80 -22.76 -10.36
N ALA A 812 -12.50 -22.65 -10.61
CA ALA A 812 -11.65 -23.81 -10.90
C ALA A 812 -11.77 -24.89 -9.81
N ALA A 813 -11.99 -26.13 -10.20
CA ALA A 813 -12.15 -27.30 -9.33
C ALA A 813 -13.31 -27.18 -8.31
N ARG A 814 -14.33 -26.35 -8.58
CA ARG A 814 -15.52 -26.22 -7.73
C ARG A 814 -16.30 -27.55 -7.72
N GLY A 815 -16.68 -28.00 -6.53
CA GLY A 815 -17.36 -29.28 -6.34
C GLY A 815 -16.40 -30.44 -6.04
N LEU A 816 -15.12 -30.32 -6.42
CA LEU A 816 -14.13 -31.38 -6.21
C LEU A 816 -13.55 -31.40 -4.79
N VAL A 817 -13.45 -30.23 -4.16
CA VAL A 817 -12.90 -30.08 -2.79
C VAL A 817 -13.96 -29.48 -1.87
N ASP A 818 -14.63 -28.42 -2.30
CA ASP A 818 -15.70 -27.72 -1.57
C ASP A 818 -16.91 -27.57 -2.51
N LYS A 819 -18.12 -27.78 -1.99
CA LYS A 819 -19.38 -27.77 -2.78
C LYS A 819 -19.67 -26.41 -3.45
N GLU A 820 -19.33 -25.31 -2.79
CA GLU A 820 -19.68 -23.96 -3.23
C GLU A 820 -18.46 -23.17 -3.73
N LYS A 821 -17.26 -23.52 -3.26
CA LYS A 821 -16.03 -22.76 -3.54
C LYS A 821 -15.16 -23.53 -4.53
N GLY A 822 -14.50 -22.80 -5.41
CA GLY A 822 -13.44 -23.31 -6.24
C GLY A 822 -12.08 -23.05 -5.59
N ILE A 823 -11.00 -23.20 -6.36
CA ILE A 823 -9.61 -23.04 -5.92
C ILE A 823 -8.98 -21.84 -6.64
N SER A 824 -8.15 -21.09 -5.93
CA SER A 824 -7.34 -20.00 -6.46
C SER A 824 -5.87 -20.16 -6.07
N LEU A 825 -4.96 -19.53 -6.84
CA LEU A 825 -3.53 -19.51 -6.58
C LEU A 825 -3.14 -18.35 -5.66
N ARG A 826 -2.35 -18.63 -4.65
CA ARG A 826 -1.77 -17.59 -3.75
C ARG A 826 -0.40 -17.18 -4.29
N PHE A 827 -0.19 -15.89 -4.53
CA PHE A 827 1.03 -15.28 -5.07
C PHE A 827 1.50 -15.89 -6.41
N PRO A 828 0.62 -15.96 -7.44
CA PRO A 828 1.03 -16.52 -8.72
C PRO A 828 2.10 -15.68 -9.42
N ARG A 829 3.05 -16.35 -10.08
CA ARG A 829 4.16 -15.72 -10.83
C ARG A 829 4.32 -16.37 -12.20
N PHE A 830 4.43 -15.58 -13.24
CA PHE A 830 4.76 -16.02 -14.58
C PHE A 830 6.17 -16.64 -14.60
N ILE A 831 6.32 -17.78 -15.26
CA ILE A 831 7.61 -18.44 -15.49
C ILE A 831 7.97 -18.37 -16.97
N ARG A 832 7.11 -18.91 -17.86
CA ARG A 832 7.33 -18.91 -19.32
C ARG A 832 6.07 -19.26 -20.09
N VAL A 833 6.11 -19.01 -21.38
CA VAL A 833 5.08 -19.47 -22.34
C VAL A 833 5.29 -20.95 -22.62
N ARG A 834 4.22 -21.73 -22.64
CA ARG A 834 4.21 -23.16 -23.00
C ARG A 834 3.72 -23.33 -24.45
N GLY A 835 4.58 -22.97 -25.39
CA GLY A 835 4.30 -23.15 -26.83
C GLY A 835 4.23 -24.61 -27.29
N ASP A 836 4.59 -25.51 -26.41
CA ASP A 836 4.53 -26.96 -26.60
C ASP A 836 3.17 -27.58 -26.19
N LYS A 837 2.26 -26.78 -25.60
CA LYS A 837 0.94 -27.26 -25.09
C LYS A 837 -0.25 -26.55 -25.73
N GLN A 838 -1.29 -27.34 -26.00
CA GLN A 838 -2.62 -26.84 -26.37
C GLN A 838 -3.46 -26.54 -25.09
N PRO A 839 -4.52 -25.73 -25.16
CA PRO A 839 -5.39 -25.42 -24.02
C PRO A 839 -5.92 -26.68 -23.30
N GLU A 840 -6.26 -27.73 -24.02
CA GLU A 840 -6.76 -29.00 -23.50
C GLU A 840 -5.67 -29.81 -22.75
N GLN A 841 -4.41 -29.42 -22.88
CA GLN A 841 -3.26 -30.01 -22.19
C GLN A 841 -2.80 -29.16 -20.99
N ALA A 842 -3.57 -28.13 -20.63
CA ALA A 842 -3.35 -27.34 -19.45
C ALA A 842 -3.59 -28.16 -18.16
N THR A 843 -3.16 -27.67 -17.02
CA THR A 843 -3.42 -28.30 -15.72
C THR A 843 -4.92 -28.42 -15.51
N THR A 844 -5.37 -29.65 -15.21
CA THR A 844 -6.80 -29.94 -15.09
C THR A 844 -7.37 -29.58 -13.72
N SER A 845 -8.70 -29.42 -13.63
CA SER A 845 -9.43 -29.20 -12.38
C SER A 845 -9.15 -30.29 -11.35
N ASP A 846 -9.06 -31.55 -11.75
CA ASP A 846 -8.69 -32.67 -10.87
C ASP A 846 -7.25 -32.57 -10.37
N GLN A 847 -6.32 -32.19 -11.25
CA GLN A 847 -4.93 -31.96 -10.84
C GLN A 847 -4.83 -30.80 -9.84
N VAL A 848 -5.59 -29.71 -10.04
CA VAL A 848 -5.66 -28.58 -9.11
C VAL A 848 -6.21 -29.04 -7.74
N ALA A 849 -7.29 -29.83 -7.74
CA ALA A 849 -7.87 -30.41 -6.53
C ALA A 849 -6.87 -31.35 -5.81
N CYS A 850 -6.16 -32.17 -6.58
CA CYS A 850 -5.13 -33.08 -6.06
C CYS A 850 -3.95 -32.31 -5.43
N LEU A 851 -3.47 -31.26 -6.09
CA LEU A 851 -2.40 -30.38 -5.57
C LEU A 851 -2.85 -29.68 -4.27
N TYR A 852 -4.10 -29.19 -4.22
CA TYR A 852 -4.67 -28.60 -3.00
C TYR A 852 -4.65 -29.59 -1.83
N ARG A 853 -5.15 -30.82 -2.05
CA ARG A 853 -5.19 -31.86 -1.01
C ARG A 853 -3.81 -32.32 -0.55
N LYS A 854 -2.79 -32.21 -1.41
CA LYS A 854 -1.39 -32.58 -1.12
C LYS A 854 -0.64 -31.53 -0.29
N GLN A 855 -1.20 -30.34 -0.12
CA GLN A 855 -0.55 -29.32 0.71
C GLN A 855 -0.43 -29.80 2.15
N SER A 856 0.75 -29.66 2.78
CA SER A 856 1.03 -30.12 4.14
C SER A 856 0.02 -29.62 5.17
N GLN A 857 -0.39 -28.35 5.03
CA GLN A 857 -1.40 -27.74 5.91
C GLN A 857 -2.76 -28.44 5.84
N ILE A 858 -3.16 -28.91 4.65
CA ILE A 858 -4.44 -29.62 4.46
C ILE A 858 -4.33 -31.06 4.96
N GLN A 859 -3.19 -31.71 4.74
CA GLN A 859 -2.95 -33.06 5.23
C GLN A 859 -2.93 -33.11 6.77
N ASN A 860 -2.30 -32.12 7.42
CA ASN A 860 -2.26 -32.01 8.87
C ASN A 860 -3.68 -31.88 9.46
N GLN A 861 -4.55 -31.11 8.82
CA GLN A 861 -5.95 -30.95 9.24
C GLN A 861 -6.73 -32.27 9.10
N GLN A 862 -6.53 -33.00 8.00
CA GLN A 862 -7.21 -34.28 7.73
C GLN A 862 -6.72 -35.41 8.63
N SER A 863 -5.42 -35.46 8.97
CA SER A 863 -4.89 -36.48 9.87
C SER A 863 -5.42 -36.33 11.30
N SER A 864 -5.58 -35.09 11.76
CA SER A 864 -6.15 -34.84 13.09
C SER A 864 -7.65 -35.18 13.16
N ASP A 865 -8.38 -35.08 12.07
CA ASP A 865 -9.80 -35.49 12.01
C ASP A 865 -9.93 -37.02 12.09
N LEU A 866 -8.98 -37.75 11.51
CA LEU A 866 -8.97 -39.21 11.57
C LEU A 866 -8.55 -39.78 12.95
N ASP A 867 -7.67 -39.07 13.67
CA ASP A 867 -7.22 -39.46 15.00
C ASP A 867 -8.31 -39.18 16.05
N SER A 868 -9.14 -38.12 15.89
CA SER A 868 -10.25 -37.84 16.79
C SER A 868 -11.37 -38.89 16.70
N ASP A 869 -11.62 -39.43 15.49
CA ASP A 869 -12.61 -40.49 15.27
C ASP A 869 -12.21 -41.85 15.87
N PHE A 870 -10.92 -42.03 16.23
CA PHE A 870 -10.43 -43.25 16.86
C PHE A 870 -10.45 -43.23 18.40
N GLU A 871 -10.38 -42.04 19.01
CA GLU A 871 -10.44 -41.95 20.50
C GLU A 871 -11.85 -42.14 21.06
N ASP A 872 -12.88 -41.79 20.27
CA ASP A 872 -14.28 -41.97 20.69
C ASP A 872 -14.80 -43.42 20.57
N CYS A 873 -13.95 -44.36 20.13
CA CYS A 873 -14.31 -45.77 19.98
C CYS A 873 -13.71 -46.71 21.05
N TYR A 874 -13.12 -46.19 22.14
CA TYR A 874 -12.57 -46.99 23.24
C TYR A 874 -13.19 -46.67 24.59
#